data_741b61ad13c9b29eff4527ae2b8633a0
#
_entry.id   741b61ad13c9b29eff4527ae2b8633a0
#
_cell.length_a   1.000
_cell.length_b   1.000
_cell.length_c   1.000
_cell.angle_alpha   90.00
_cell.angle_beta   90.00
_cell.angle_gamma   90.00
#
_symmetry.space_group_name_H-M   'P 1'
#
loop_
_entity.id
_entity.type
_entity.pdbx_description
1 polymer ?
#
loop_
_entity_poly.entity_id
_entity_poly.type
_entity_poly.pdbx_seq_one_letter_code
_entity_poly.pdbx_strand_id
1 'polypeptide(L)'
;MTAFQLKADFAPRGSQPEAIRQLTAGLSRGERFQTLLGVTGSGKTFTIANVVEAVQKPTLVIAHNKTLAAQLYNEFRSFFPENRVEYFVSYYDYYQPESYIAKRDLYIEKDAQINPKIEQMRLATTASVLSRPDTIVVASVSCIYGLGNPANFRGMGFEVKVRDRMRRDDIIRRLVDIQFVRNDIELAPGRFRVKGDTIDIIPGYFNNVIRIELFGDEVDRISEIDRVSGQRLEAMDYFFVYPARHFVVPEEEKERAIASIEQELEEWLPNLGMLEAHRLRQRTLYDIDMIRETGTCKGIENYSRHFDGRKAGEQPYCLLDYFPEDFLMVIDESHQTLPQVHGMYRGDYSRKKSLVDYGFRLPSAFDNRPLKFDEFSRYMRNVIFVSATPGEYELKRSTVAEQIIRPTGLVDPAVEVRPIEGQIPDVIKEIRATIDRGDRVLLTTLTKRLAEELSEYLADQGIKTRYLHSEINTLERTEIIRLLRLGKYDVLVGINLLREGLDIPEVGFVGILDADKEGFLRDARSLVQTIGRAARNVNAKVVLYADTMTDSIKKAMAETQRRRTMQLAYNARHGITPQTIIKPIREKEVEITDVKHVPKSEIPNLIIELEADMRDAAERLEFERAIALRDTIRKLQEGGLR
;
A
#
# COMPACT_ATOMS: atom_id res chain seq x y z
N MET A 1 -14.56 -23.86 -13.10
CA MET A 1 -14.18 -22.51 -12.59
C MET A 1 -14.02 -22.63 -11.08
N THR A 2 -12.90 -22.24 -10.55
CA THR A 2 -12.65 -22.24 -9.11
C THR A 2 -13.51 -21.14 -8.48
N ALA A 3 -14.34 -21.51 -7.50
CA ALA A 3 -15.15 -20.55 -6.73
C ALA A 3 -14.35 -20.00 -5.55
N PHE A 4 -14.69 -18.82 -5.07
CA PHE A 4 -14.15 -18.33 -3.81
C PHE A 4 -14.63 -19.21 -2.65
N GLN A 5 -13.70 -19.66 -1.82
CA GLN A 5 -13.95 -20.48 -0.64
C GLN A 5 -13.31 -19.81 0.58
N LEU A 6 -14.15 -19.25 1.43
CA LEU A 6 -13.71 -18.62 2.68
C LEU A 6 -13.33 -19.69 3.70
N LYS A 7 -12.15 -19.60 4.27
CA LYS A 7 -11.70 -20.42 5.39
C LYS A 7 -11.45 -19.54 6.61
N ALA A 8 -12.22 -19.77 7.67
CA ALA A 8 -12.06 -19.08 8.94
C ALA A 8 -12.47 -20.00 10.10
N ASP A 9 -11.79 -19.91 11.23
CA ASP A 9 -12.07 -20.68 12.45
C ASP A 9 -13.26 -20.14 13.24
N PHE A 10 -13.90 -19.06 12.75
CA PHE A 10 -15.01 -18.37 13.40
C PHE A 10 -16.08 -17.96 12.41
N ALA A 11 -17.32 -17.92 12.90
CA ALA A 11 -18.48 -17.46 12.12
C ALA A 11 -18.77 -15.97 12.38
N PRO A 12 -19.49 -15.29 11.44
CA PRO A 12 -19.93 -13.90 11.64
C PRO A 12 -20.74 -13.72 12.92
N ARG A 13 -20.42 -12.68 13.70
CA ARG A 13 -21.09 -12.35 14.97
C ARG A 13 -21.37 -10.85 15.09
N GLY A 14 -22.14 -10.47 16.10
CA GLY A 14 -22.49 -9.06 16.34
C GLY A 14 -23.34 -8.48 15.23
N SER A 15 -22.90 -7.37 14.64
CA SER A 15 -23.55 -6.74 13.49
C SER A 15 -23.12 -7.33 12.15
N GLN A 16 -22.13 -8.23 12.10
CA GLN A 16 -21.59 -8.77 10.85
C GLN A 16 -22.63 -9.52 10.01
N PRO A 17 -23.46 -10.45 10.56
CA PRO A 17 -24.44 -11.19 9.76
C PRO A 17 -25.42 -10.28 9.04
N GLU A 18 -25.89 -9.25 9.70
CA GLU A 18 -26.84 -8.28 9.12
C GLU A 18 -26.16 -7.41 8.05
N ALA A 19 -24.94 -6.92 8.30
CA ALA A 19 -24.17 -6.16 7.32
C ALA A 19 -23.86 -7.00 6.07
N ILE A 20 -23.45 -8.26 6.22
CA ILE A 20 -23.22 -9.20 5.11
C ILE A 20 -24.51 -9.37 4.29
N ARG A 21 -25.63 -9.63 4.96
CA ARG A 21 -26.93 -9.81 4.30
C ARG A 21 -27.34 -8.58 3.51
N GLN A 22 -27.23 -7.38 4.10
CA GLN A 22 -27.58 -6.11 3.44
C GLN A 22 -26.71 -5.84 2.23
N LEU A 23 -25.39 -5.94 2.36
CA LEU A 23 -24.43 -5.70 1.28
C LEU A 23 -24.62 -6.69 0.13
N THR A 24 -24.77 -7.99 0.43
CA THR A 24 -24.98 -9.03 -0.59
C THR A 24 -26.31 -8.81 -1.32
N ALA A 25 -27.38 -8.53 -0.59
CA ALA A 25 -28.68 -8.25 -1.19
C ALA A 25 -28.67 -6.98 -2.05
N GLY A 26 -27.96 -5.93 -1.64
CA GLY A 26 -27.79 -4.71 -2.42
C GLY A 26 -27.06 -4.97 -3.74
N LEU A 27 -25.94 -5.72 -3.71
CA LEU A 27 -25.22 -6.13 -4.93
C LEU A 27 -26.09 -6.98 -5.86
N SER A 28 -26.88 -7.89 -5.30
CA SER A 28 -27.83 -8.72 -6.10
C SER A 28 -28.94 -7.90 -6.75
N ARG A 29 -29.34 -6.78 -6.14
CA ARG A 29 -30.31 -5.82 -6.74
C ARG A 29 -29.68 -4.85 -7.73
N GLY A 30 -28.35 -4.90 -7.92
CA GLY A 30 -27.61 -3.98 -8.79
C GLY A 30 -27.40 -2.59 -8.18
N GLU A 31 -27.43 -2.45 -6.86
CA GLU A 31 -27.07 -1.20 -6.20
C GLU A 31 -25.62 -0.86 -6.47
N ARG A 32 -25.41 0.27 -7.13
CA ARG A 32 -24.09 0.72 -7.56
C ARG A 32 -23.16 1.05 -6.40
N PHE A 33 -23.67 1.67 -5.35
CA PHE A 33 -22.92 2.16 -4.21
C PHE A 33 -23.54 1.70 -2.90
N GLN A 34 -22.71 1.11 -2.05
CA GLN A 34 -23.06 0.76 -0.68
C GLN A 34 -21.94 1.20 0.26
N THR A 35 -22.27 1.49 1.51
CA THR A 35 -21.27 1.85 2.53
C THR A 35 -21.35 0.89 3.70
N LEU A 36 -20.25 0.24 4.03
CA LEU A 36 -20.05 -0.44 5.30
C LEU A 36 -19.51 0.56 6.32
N LEU A 37 -20.38 1.10 7.17
CA LEU A 37 -20.00 1.91 8.31
C LEU A 37 -19.60 0.99 9.45
N GLY A 38 -18.31 0.66 9.54
CA GLY A 38 -17.81 -0.30 10.50
C GLY A 38 -16.80 0.31 11.46
N VAL A 39 -17.08 0.25 12.77
CA VAL A 39 -16.15 0.77 13.78
C VAL A 39 -14.82 0.00 13.77
N THR A 40 -13.78 0.61 14.30
CA THR A 40 -12.48 -0.03 14.45
C THR A 40 -12.60 -1.29 15.33
N GLY A 41 -12.04 -2.41 14.85
CA GLY A 41 -12.11 -3.68 15.58
C GLY A 41 -13.44 -4.46 15.44
N SER A 42 -14.38 -4.02 14.58
CA SER A 42 -15.61 -4.76 14.31
C SER A 42 -15.45 -5.93 13.33
N GLY A 43 -14.25 -6.10 12.72
CA GLY A 43 -14.00 -7.16 11.73
C GLY A 43 -14.51 -6.83 10.33
N LYS A 44 -14.36 -5.59 9.87
CA LYS A 44 -14.78 -5.15 8.52
C LYS A 44 -14.22 -6.03 7.40
N THR A 45 -12.93 -6.38 7.47
CA THR A 45 -12.27 -7.24 6.47
C THR A 45 -12.95 -8.60 6.36
N PHE A 46 -13.29 -9.20 7.51
CA PHE A 46 -14.01 -10.47 7.53
C PHE A 46 -15.42 -10.37 6.95
N THR A 47 -16.13 -9.27 7.21
CA THR A 47 -17.44 -8.98 6.60
C THR A 47 -17.32 -8.90 5.09
N ILE A 48 -16.34 -8.16 4.56
CA ILE A 48 -16.09 -8.07 3.12
C ILE A 48 -15.68 -9.42 2.54
N ALA A 49 -14.86 -10.23 3.23
CA ALA A 49 -14.51 -11.57 2.79
C ALA A 49 -15.76 -12.47 2.60
N ASN A 50 -16.71 -12.43 3.56
CA ASN A 50 -17.98 -13.13 3.42
C ASN A 50 -18.85 -12.61 2.26
N VAL A 51 -18.83 -11.30 1.99
CA VAL A 51 -19.52 -10.75 0.82
C VAL A 51 -18.86 -11.22 -0.47
N VAL A 52 -17.54 -11.23 -0.57
CA VAL A 52 -16.79 -11.75 -1.74
C VAL A 52 -17.16 -13.20 -2.03
N GLU A 53 -17.15 -14.06 -1.00
CA GLU A 53 -17.58 -15.45 -1.12
C GLU A 53 -19.03 -15.56 -1.62
N ALA A 54 -19.94 -14.76 -1.07
CA ALA A 54 -21.37 -14.81 -1.43
C ALA A 54 -21.64 -14.35 -2.88
N VAL A 55 -20.90 -13.33 -3.38
CA VAL A 55 -21.15 -12.75 -4.72
C VAL A 55 -20.31 -13.36 -5.83
N GLN A 56 -19.23 -14.08 -5.52
CA GLN A 56 -18.39 -14.81 -6.49
C GLN A 56 -17.86 -13.94 -7.64
N LYS A 57 -17.49 -12.69 -7.39
CA LYS A 57 -16.95 -11.76 -8.40
C LYS A 57 -15.46 -11.48 -8.17
N PRO A 58 -14.65 -11.36 -9.25
CA PRO A 58 -13.30 -10.80 -9.11
C PRO A 58 -13.36 -9.51 -8.31
N THR A 59 -12.44 -9.33 -7.37
CA THR A 59 -12.55 -8.26 -6.39
C THR A 59 -11.28 -7.41 -6.36
N LEU A 60 -11.45 -6.08 -6.43
CA LEU A 60 -10.40 -5.10 -6.22
C LEU A 60 -10.63 -4.36 -4.90
N VAL A 61 -9.69 -4.49 -3.97
CA VAL A 61 -9.67 -3.77 -2.70
C VAL A 61 -8.64 -2.64 -2.76
N ILE A 62 -9.07 -1.39 -2.68
CA ILE A 62 -8.21 -0.22 -2.77
C ILE A 62 -7.99 0.36 -1.38
N ALA A 63 -6.72 0.48 -0.98
CA ALA A 63 -6.28 1.13 0.25
C ALA A 63 -5.48 2.40 -0.05
N HIS A 64 -5.56 3.40 0.81
CA HIS A 64 -4.89 4.69 0.59
C HIS A 64 -3.37 4.66 0.76
N ASN A 65 -2.79 3.65 1.42
CA ASN A 65 -1.34 3.49 1.58
C ASN A 65 -0.86 2.04 1.52
N LYS A 66 0.48 1.85 1.37
CA LYS A 66 1.12 0.52 1.26
C LYS A 66 0.96 -0.32 2.53
N THR A 67 1.03 0.28 3.70
CA THR A 67 0.97 -0.44 5.00
C THR A 67 -0.40 -1.08 5.21
N LEU A 68 -1.46 -0.31 4.97
CA LEU A 68 -2.83 -0.82 5.06
C LEU A 68 -3.09 -1.88 3.98
N ALA A 69 -2.62 -1.64 2.75
CA ALA A 69 -2.72 -2.64 1.68
C ALA A 69 -2.02 -3.95 2.05
N ALA A 70 -0.82 -3.90 2.65
CA ALA A 70 -0.11 -5.09 3.11
C ALA A 70 -0.86 -5.84 4.23
N GLN A 71 -1.47 -5.10 5.17
CA GLN A 71 -2.31 -5.70 6.21
C GLN A 71 -3.51 -6.43 5.59
N LEU A 72 -4.28 -5.75 4.73
CA LEU A 72 -5.44 -6.32 4.06
C LEU A 72 -5.07 -7.53 3.19
N TYR A 73 -3.96 -7.44 2.45
CA TYR A 73 -3.44 -8.55 1.66
C TYR A 73 -3.22 -9.81 2.51
N ASN A 74 -2.55 -9.67 3.66
CA ASN A 74 -2.31 -10.79 4.57
C ASN A 74 -3.61 -11.33 5.17
N GLU A 75 -4.57 -10.47 5.53
CA GLU A 75 -5.87 -10.87 6.04
C GLU A 75 -6.68 -11.64 4.98
N PHE A 76 -6.82 -11.11 3.75
CA PHE A 76 -7.52 -11.81 2.66
C PHE A 76 -6.83 -13.12 2.26
N ARG A 77 -5.51 -13.16 2.25
CA ARG A 77 -4.75 -14.38 1.97
C ARG A 77 -5.00 -15.47 3.02
N SER A 78 -5.18 -15.10 4.28
CA SER A 78 -5.53 -16.05 5.34
C SER A 78 -6.96 -16.56 5.20
N PHE A 79 -7.89 -15.72 4.71
CA PHE A 79 -9.28 -16.10 4.48
C PHE A 79 -9.50 -16.90 3.19
N PHE A 80 -8.66 -16.72 2.19
CA PHE A 80 -8.77 -17.37 0.87
C PHE A 80 -7.47 -18.09 0.47
N PRO A 81 -7.03 -19.11 1.23
CA PRO A 81 -5.74 -19.77 1.00
C PRO A 81 -5.68 -20.55 -0.32
N GLU A 82 -6.82 -20.96 -0.89
CA GLU A 82 -6.91 -21.73 -2.14
C GLU A 82 -7.23 -20.86 -3.37
N ASN A 83 -7.61 -19.60 -3.15
CA ASN A 83 -7.89 -18.65 -4.23
C ASN A 83 -6.69 -17.74 -4.49
N ARG A 84 -6.73 -16.97 -5.55
CA ARG A 84 -5.67 -16.00 -5.86
C ARG A 84 -5.91 -14.69 -5.11
N VAL A 85 -5.03 -14.39 -4.19
CA VAL A 85 -4.97 -13.09 -3.51
C VAL A 85 -3.66 -12.43 -3.92
N GLU A 86 -3.76 -11.28 -4.58
CA GLU A 86 -2.66 -10.59 -5.21
C GLU A 86 -2.42 -9.20 -4.58
N TYR A 87 -1.19 -8.70 -4.69
CA TYR A 87 -0.77 -7.45 -4.08
C TYR A 87 -0.23 -6.47 -5.12
N PHE A 88 -0.89 -5.31 -5.25
CA PHE A 88 -0.56 -4.31 -6.26
C PHE A 88 -0.35 -2.93 -5.64
N VAL A 89 0.90 -2.60 -5.35
CA VAL A 89 1.29 -1.28 -4.81
C VAL A 89 2.39 -0.65 -5.65
N SER A 90 2.78 0.58 -5.34
CA SER A 90 3.94 1.21 -5.97
C SER A 90 5.19 0.36 -5.72
N TYR A 91 5.92 0.02 -6.79
CA TYR A 91 7.12 -0.82 -6.73
C TYR A 91 8.40 -0.05 -6.35
N TYR A 92 8.29 1.24 -6.03
CA TYR A 92 9.41 2.04 -5.57
C TYR A 92 9.56 1.94 -4.04
N ASP A 93 10.76 1.55 -3.57
CA ASP A 93 11.14 1.68 -2.15
C ASP A 93 11.50 3.14 -1.85
N TYR A 94 12.18 3.78 -2.79
CA TYR A 94 12.42 5.21 -2.80
C TYR A 94 12.01 5.79 -4.14
N TYR A 95 11.37 6.96 -4.14
CA TYR A 95 10.93 7.65 -5.36
C TYR A 95 11.04 9.16 -5.21
N GLN A 96 11.98 9.74 -5.94
CA GLN A 96 12.07 11.18 -6.19
C GLN A 96 11.61 11.44 -7.62
N PRO A 97 10.44 12.06 -7.81
CA PRO A 97 9.96 12.37 -9.14
C PRO A 97 10.83 13.43 -9.82
N GLU A 98 11.02 13.28 -11.13
CA GLU A 98 11.61 14.32 -11.95
C GLU A 98 10.84 15.63 -11.80
N SER A 99 11.53 16.74 -11.55
CA SER A 99 10.90 18.05 -11.38
C SER A 99 11.84 19.19 -11.75
N TYR A 100 11.26 20.34 -12.09
CA TYR A 100 12.04 21.55 -12.35
C TYR A 100 11.47 22.74 -11.57
N ILE A 101 12.34 23.40 -10.82
CA ILE A 101 12.00 24.58 -10.02
C ILE A 101 12.53 25.83 -10.73
N ALA A 102 11.72 26.45 -11.58
CA ALA A 102 12.10 27.57 -12.43
C ALA A 102 12.69 28.77 -11.65
N LYS A 103 12.16 29.09 -10.44
CA LYS A 103 12.67 30.19 -9.60
C LYS A 103 14.12 30.02 -9.16
N ARG A 104 14.64 28.78 -9.14
CA ARG A 104 16.00 28.44 -8.69
C ARG A 104 16.87 27.88 -9.81
N ASP A 105 16.33 27.78 -11.02
CA ASP A 105 16.93 27.05 -12.14
C ASP A 105 17.48 25.68 -11.72
N LEU A 106 16.67 24.95 -10.91
CA LEU A 106 17.07 23.68 -10.34
C LEU A 106 16.29 22.55 -10.98
N TYR A 107 16.99 21.74 -11.77
CA TYR A 107 16.47 20.46 -12.27
C TYR A 107 16.79 19.34 -11.28
N ILE A 108 15.75 18.61 -10.89
CA ILE A 108 15.83 17.44 -10.02
C ILE A 108 15.57 16.22 -10.90
N GLU A 109 16.61 15.41 -11.09
CA GLU A 109 16.49 14.18 -11.88
C GLU A 109 15.63 13.15 -11.13
N LYS A 110 14.91 12.31 -11.92
CA LYS A 110 14.20 11.17 -11.38
C LYS A 110 15.20 10.21 -10.71
N ASP A 111 15.04 10.00 -9.42
CA ASP A 111 15.76 8.97 -8.67
C ASP A 111 14.76 7.99 -8.08
N ALA A 112 14.98 6.70 -8.31
CA ALA A 112 14.03 5.68 -7.90
C ALA A 112 14.75 4.34 -7.67
N GLN A 113 14.46 3.74 -6.53
CA GLN A 113 14.88 2.37 -6.23
C GLN A 113 13.68 1.45 -6.40
N ILE A 114 13.77 0.55 -7.39
CA ILE A 114 12.73 -0.44 -7.67
C ILE A 114 12.91 -1.64 -6.76
N ASN A 115 11.82 -2.10 -6.16
CA ASN A 115 11.77 -3.35 -5.42
C ASN A 115 11.40 -4.50 -6.38
N PRO A 116 12.33 -5.42 -6.69
CA PRO A 116 12.06 -6.48 -7.67
C PRO A 116 10.94 -7.42 -7.24
N LYS A 117 10.78 -7.64 -5.92
CA LYS A 117 9.72 -8.51 -5.40
C LYS A 117 8.34 -7.88 -5.59
N ILE A 118 8.20 -6.57 -5.38
CA ILE A 118 6.93 -5.87 -5.62
C ILE A 118 6.64 -5.80 -7.12
N GLU A 119 7.64 -5.59 -7.96
CA GLU A 119 7.47 -5.63 -9.42
C GLU A 119 6.95 -7.01 -9.87
N GLN A 120 7.53 -8.09 -9.34
CA GLN A 120 7.05 -9.46 -9.56
C GLN A 120 5.60 -9.66 -9.13
N MET A 121 5.22 -9.16 -7.93
CA MET A 121 3.84 -9.24 -7.44
C MET A 121 2.86 -8.47 -8.33
N ARG A 122 3.26 -7.36 -8.91
CA ARG A 122 2.43 -6.60 -9.87
C ARG A 122 2.20 -7.37 -11.17
N LEU A 123 3.23 -8.03 -11.70
CA LEU A 123 3.09 -8.93 -12.86
C LEU A 123 2.19 -10.12 -12.54
N ALA A 124 2.34 -10.71 -11.35
CA ALA A 124 1.46 -11.77 -10.88
C ALA A 124 -0.01 -11.31 -10.83
N THR A 125 -0.25 -10.10 -10.34
CA THR A 125 -1.59 -9.50 -10.29
C THR A 125 -2.24 -9.43 -11.68
N THR A 126 -1.55 -8.85 -12.66
CA THR A 126 -2.10 -8.69 -14.02
C THR A 126 -2.34 -10.04 -14.72
N ALA A 127 -1.41 -10.99 -14.56
CA ALA A 127 -1.57 -12.34 -15.09
C ALA A 127 -2.76 -13.07 -14.43
N SER A 128 -2.91 -12.97 -13.11
CA SER A 128 -3.99 -13.62 -12.36
C SER A 128 -5.37 -13.05 -12.73
N VAL A 129 -5.51 -11.73 -12.80
CA VAL A 129 -6.78 -11.07 -13.18
C VAL A 129 -7.22 -11.45 -14.58
N LEU A 130 -6.29 -11.60 -15.55
CA LEU A 130 -6.59 -12.01 -16.92
C LEU A 130 -6.91 -13.50 -17.07
N SER A 131 -6.45 -14.35 -16.15
CA SER A 131 -6.53 -15.82 -16.29
C SER A 131 -7.53 -16.47 -15.33
N ARG A 132 -7.87 -15.83 -14.19
CA ARG A 132 -8.67 -16.46 -13.13
C ARG A 132 -9.77 -15.54 -12.59
N PRO A 133 -11.05 -16.01 -12.62
CA PRO A 133 -12.17 -15.23 -12.06
C PRO A 133 -12.17 -15.18 -10.52
N ASP A 134 -11.50 -16.10 -9.85
CA ASP A 134 -11.39 -16.19 -8.39
C ASP A 134 -10.19 -15.39 -7.84
N THR A 135 -10.02 -14.16 -8.34
CA THR A 135 -8.89 -13.30 -7.97
C THR A 135 -9.35 -12.13 -7.10
N ILE A 136 -8.70 -11.96 -5.96
CA ILE A 136 -8.78 -10.76 -5.10
C ILE A 136 -7.48 -9.98 -5.26
N VAL A 137 -7.57 -8.73 -5.65
CA VAL A 137 -6.41 -7.83 -5.71
C VAL A 137 -6.51 -6.81 -4.61
N VAL A 138 -5.49 -6.74 -3.75
CA VAL A 138 -5.35 -5.66 -2.78
C VAL A 138 -4.34 -4.65 -3.31
N ALA A 139 -4.82 -3.45 -3.60
CA ALA A 139 -4.03 -2.41 -4.23
C ALA A 139 -3.93 -1.14 -3.39
N SER A 140 -2.85 -0.39 -3.57
CA SER A 140 -2.82 1.02 -3.19
C SER A 140 -3.39 1.90 -4.31
N VAL A 141 -3.53 3.19 -4.06
CA VAL A 141 -4.00 4.17 -5.08
C VAL A 141 -3.12 4.17 -6.34
N SER A 142 -1.94 3.52 -6.31
CA SER A 142 -1.10 3.34 -7.50
C SER A 142 -1.78 2.54 -8.63
N CYS A 143 -2.87 1.84 -8.34
CA CYS A 143 -3.66 1.11 -9.34
C CYS A 143 -4.29 1.99 -10.43
N ILE A 144 -4.44 3.31 -10.18
CA ILE A 144 -4.98 4.26 -11.16
C ILE A 144 -3.92 4.89 -12.06
N TYR A 145 -2.63 4.54 -11.90
CA TYR A 145 -1.54 5.00 -12.77
C TYR A 145 -1.38 4.10 -13.99
N GLY A 146 -0.76 4.68 -15.04
CA GLY A 146 -0.47 4.00 -16.28
C GLY A 146 0.27 2.67 -16.08
N LEU A 147 -0.21 1.59 -16.75
CA LEU A 147 0.31 0.21 -16.64
C LEU A 147 0.48 -0.39 -18.01
N GLY A 148 0.33 -0.01 -19.05
CA GLY A 148 0.38 -0.67 -20.36
C GLY A 148 -0.98 -1.23 -20.79
N ASN A 149 -1.11 -1.47 -22.07
CA ASN A 149 -2.35 -1.93 -22.69
C ASN A 149 -2.60 -3.41 -22.36
N PRO A 150 -3.72 -3.78 -21.69
CA PRO A 150 -4.03 -5.18 -21.37
C PRO A 150 -4.22 -6.06 -22.63
N ALA A 151 -4.67 -5.49 -23.75
CA ALA A 151 -4.79 -6.23 -24.99
C ALA A 151 -3.41 -6.64 -25.55
N ASN A 152 -2.41 -5.74 -25.50
CA ASN A 152 -1.05 -6.06 -25.91
C ASN A 152 -0.42 -7.06 -24.92
N PHE A 153 -0.61 -6.86 -23.61
CA PHE A 153 -0.06 -7.78 -22.59
C PHE A 153 -0.60 -9.20 -22.77
N ARG A 154 -1.88 -9.36 -23.06
CA ARG A 154 -2.48 -10.67 -23.32
C ARG A 154 -2.14 -11.18 -24.73
N GLY A 155 -2.23 -10.33 -25.76
CA GLY A 155 -2.08 -10.70 -27.16
C GLY A 155 -0.66 -11.12 -27.55
N MET A 156 0.36 -10.53 -26.92
CA MET A 156 1.76 -10.94 -27.12
C MET A 156 2.11 -12.23 -26.36
N GLY A 157 1.40 -12.57 -25.27
CA GLY A 157 1.55 -13.84 -24.59
C GLY A 157 1.22 -15.01 -25.51
N PHE A 158 1.71 -16.19 -25.18
CA PHE A 158 1.45 -17.40 -25.94
C PHE A 158 1.24 -18.62 -25.06
N GLU A 159 0.43 -19.53 -25.57
CA GLU A 159 0.17 -20.80 -24.92
C GLU A 159 1.13 -21.88 -25.46
N VAL A 160 1.58 -22.76 -24.58
CA VAL A 160 2.32 -23.97 -24.90
C VAL A 160 1.54 -25.13 -24.32
N LYS A 161 1.22 -26.14 -25.17
CA LYS A 161 0.51 -27.36 -24.77
C LYS A 161 1.36 -28.60 -25.05
N VAL A 162 1.17 -29.62 -24.23
CA VAL A 162 1.74 -30.95 -24.50
C VAL A 162 1.19 -31.47 -25.82
N ARG A 163 2.06 -31.98 -26.68
CA ARG A 163 1.83 -32.42 -28.06
C ARG A 163 1.67 -31.30 -29.10
N ASP A 164 1.85 -30.04 -28.74
CA ASP A 164 1.94 -28.98 -29.75
C ASP A 164 3.18 -29.15 -30.61
N ARG A 165 3.04 -28.94 -31.91
CA ARG A 165 4.18 -28.86 -32.82
C ARG A 165 4.76 -27.45 -32.81
N MET A 166 5.82 -27.27 -32.02
CA MET A 166 6.54 -26.02 -31.87
C MET A 166 8.03 -26.28 -31.87
N ARG A 167 8.76 -25.68 -32.82
CA ARG A 167 10.22 -25.78 -32.83
C ARG A 167 10.80 -25.01 -31.66
N ARG A 168 11.87 -25.53 -31.07
CA ARG A 168 12.61 -24.90 -29.97
C ARG A 168 12.93 -23.43 -30.25
N ASP A 169 13.44 -23.12 -31.45
CA ASP A 169 13.85 -21.79 -31.85
C ASP A 169 12.66 -20.80 -31.98
N ASP A 170 11.49 -21.31 -32.32
CA ASP A 170 10.26 -20.50 -32.36
C ASP A 170 9.80 -20.12 -30.93
N ILE A 171 9.91 -21.04 -29.96
CA ILE A 171 9.64 -20.75 -28.54
C ILE A 171 10.64 -19.70 -28.04
N ILE A 172 11.95 -19.88 -28.34
CA ILE A 172 12.99 -18.94 -27.94
C ILE A 172 12.71 -17.54 -28.50
N ARG A 173 12.36 -17.43 -29.79
CA ARG A 173 12.03 -16.15 -30.43
C ARG A 173 10.85 -15.49 -29.72
N ARG A 174 9.75 -16.21 -29.51
CA ARG A 174 8.58 -15.69 -28.78
C ARG A 174 8.92 -15.21 -27.37
N LEU A 175 9.78 -15.94 -26.65
CA LEU A 175 10.23 -15.50 -25.30
C LEU A 175 10.99 -14.17 -25.35
N VAL A 176 11.86 -13.98 -26.35
CA VAL A 176 12.58 -12.72 -26.56
C VAL A 176 11.62 -11.59 -26.93
N ASP A 177 10.67 -11.84 -27.83
CA ASP A 177 9.67 -10.87 -28.27
C ASP A 177 8.84 -10.34 -27.08
N ILE A 178 8.55 -11.19 -26.10
CA ILE A 178 7.83 -10.81 -24.86
C ILE A 178 8.76 -10.39 -23.71
N GLN A 179 10.00 -9.99 -24.03
CA GLN A 179 10.96 -9.36 -23.12
C GLN A 179 11.57 -10.30 -22.06
N PHE A 180 11.60 -11.62 -22.29
CA PHE A 180 12.43 -12.51 -21.48
C PHE A 180 13.90 -12.41 -21.90
N VAL A 181 14.77 -12.47 -20.92
CA VAL A 181 16.23 -12.42 -21.16
C VAL A 181 16.81 -13.84 -21.05
N ARG A 182 17.55 -14.28 -22.10
CA ARG A 182 18.27 -15.54 -22.03
C ARG A 182 19.47 -15.42 -21.07
N ASN A 183 19.52 -16.32 -20.12
CA ASN A 183 20.67 -16.46 -19.22
C ASN A 183 20.84 -17.94 -18.82
N ASP A 184 21.84 -18.59 -19.42
CA ASP A 184 22.08 -20.03 -19.23
C ASP A 184 22.82 -20.32 -17.89
N ILE A 185 23.33 -19.29 -17.21
CA ILE A 185 24.08 -19.39 -15.94
C ILE A 185 23.13 -19.18 -14.75
N GLU A 186 22.48 -18.02 -14.71
CA GLU A 186 21.60 -17.62 -13.61
C GLU A 186 20.15 -17.50 -14.05
N LEU A 187 19.30 -18.39 -13.58
CA LEU A 187 17.88 -18.37 -13.87
C LEU A 187 17.15 -17.55 -12.77
N ALA A 188 16.47 -16.47 -13.18
CA ALA A 188 15.76 -15.55 -12.32
C ALA A 188 14.40 -15.14 -12.95
N PRO A 189 13.47 -14.51 -12.21
CA PRO A 189 12.22 -14.03 -12.79
C PRO A 189 12.45 -13.16 -14.04
N GLY A 190 11.66 -13.41 -15.10
CA GLY A 190 11.82 -12.76 -16.41
C GLY A 190 12.99 -13.31 -17.25
N ARG A 191 13.62 -14.40 -16.82
CA ARG A 191 14.70 -15.05 -17.58
C ARG A 191 14.34 -16.47 -18.01
N PHE A 192 15.01 -16.93 -19.05
CA PHE A 192 14.95 -18.32 -19.49
C PHE A 192 16.35 -18.85 -19.81
N ARG A 193 16.50 -20.16 -19.76
CA ARG A 193 17.72 -20.86 -20.20
C ARG A 193 17.36 -22.04 -21.10
N VAL A 194 18.32 -22.43 -21.92
CA VAL A 194 18.15 -23.55 -22.88
C VAL A 194 19.27 -24.56 -22.67
N LYS A 195 18.90 -25.82 -22.47
CA LYS A 195 19.84 -26.95 -22.34
C LYS A 195 19.35 -28.11 -23.23
N GLY A 196 19.98 -28.27 -24.40
CA GLY A 196 19.52 -29.27 -25.39
C GLY A 196 18.08 -28.96 -25.83
N ASP A 197 17.20 -29.91 -25.67
CA ASP A 197 15.76 -29.81 -26.00
C ASP A 197 14.89 -29.38 -24.82
N THR A 198 15.51 -28.86 -23.79
CA THR A 198 14.81 -28.35 -22.58
C THR A 198 14.91 -26.83 -22.48
N ILE A 199 13.78 -26.19 -22.29
CA ILE A 199 13.68 -24.75 -22.01
C ILE A 199 13.13 -24.58 -20.59
N ASP A 200 13.91 -23.94 -19.72
CA ASP A 200 13.52 -23.54 -18.37
C ASP A 200 13.19 -22.05 -18.35
N ILE A 201 12.01 -21.68 -17.88
CA ILE A 201 11.53 -20.30 -17.79
C ILE A 201 11.17 -20.00 -16.33
N ILE A 202 11.58 -18.85 -15.80
CA ILE A 202 10.93 -18.30 -14.61
C ILE A 202 10.12 -17.08 -15.06
N PRO A 203 8.79 -17.20 -15.20
CA PRO A 203 7.94 -16.05 -15.49
C PRO A 203 8.07 -14.99 -14.40
N GLY A 204 7.97 -13.71 -14.78
CA GLY A 204 8.05 -12.61 -13.82
C GLY A 204 6.98 -12.64 -12.72
N TYR A 205 5.93 -13.42 -12.93
CA TYR A 205 4.77 -13.62 -12.03
C TYR A 205 4.78 -14.98 -11.31
N PHE A 206 5.89 -15.74 -11.39
CA PHE A 206 5.99 -17.09 -10.82
C PHE A 206 7.27 -17.25 -9.99
N ASN A 207 7.25 -18.09 -8.98
CA ASN A 207 8.43 -18.31 -8.13
C ASN A 207 9.26 -19.51 -8.57
N ASN A 208 8.61 -20.51 -9.19
CA ASN A 208 9.20 -21.76 -9.60
C ASN A 208 9.58 -21.74 -11.09
N VAL A 209 10.31 -22.74 -11.52
CA VAL A 209 10.72 -22.92 -12.90
C VAL A 209 9.61 -23.65 -13.66
N ILE A 210 9.20 -23.11 -14.79
CA ILE A 210 8.40 -23.86 -15.78
C ILE A 210 9.37 -24.47 -16.76
N ARG A 211 9.39 -25.79 -16.81
CA ARG A 211 10.21 -26.58 -17.72
C ARG A 211 9.39 -27.10 -18.88
N ILE A 212 9.83 -26.79 -20.09
CA ILE A 212 9.27 -27.29 -21.36
C ILE A 212 10.30 -28.24 -21.94
N GLU A 213 9.94 -29.50 -22.05
CA GLU A 213 10.77 -30.57 -22.66
C GLU A 213 10.24 -30.86 -24.06
N LEU A 214 11.12 -30.86 -25.04
CA LEU A 214 10.80 -31.09 -26.44
C LEU A 214 11.34 -32.45 -26.90
N PHE A 215 10.61 -33.11 -27.80
CA PHE A 215 11.11 -34.25 -28.56
C PHE A 215 11.02 -33.92 -30.06
N GLY A 216 12.16 -33.53 -30.63
CA GLY A 216 12.19 -32.91 -31.96
C GLY A 216 11.44 -31.59 -31.99
N ASP A 217 10.41 -31.49 -32.85
CA ASP A 217 9.57 -30.28 -32.99
C ASP A 217 8.22 -30.43 -32.25
N GLU A 218 8.13 -31.32 -31.26
CA GLU A 218 6.92 -31.54 -30.48
C GLU A 218 7.19 -31.30 -28.98
N VAL A 219 6.26 -30.65 -28.27
CA VAL A 219 6.31 -30.48 -26.82
C VAL A 219 5.95 -31.80 -26.15
N ASP A 220 6.94 -32.49 -25.59
CA ASP A 220 6.75 -33.78 -24.91
C ASP A 220 6.14 -33.61 -23.53
N ARG A 221 6.63 -32.58 -22.76
CA ARG A 221 6.20 -32.39 -21.39
C ARG A 221 6.34 -30.94 -20.93
N ILE A 222 5.41 -30.53 -20.05
CA ILE A 222 5.49 -29.27 -19.31
C ILE A 222 5.43 -29.61 -17.82
N SER A 223 6.33 -29.03 -17.01
CA SER A 223 6.40 -29.31 -15.57
C SER A 223 6.75 -28.07 -14.77
N GLU A 224 6.16 -27.94 -13.58
CA GLU A 224 6.62 -27.02 -12.56
C GLU A 224 7.75 -27.70 -11.76
N ILE A 225 8.87 -26.99 -11.63
CA ILE A 225 10.07 -27.46 -10.94
C ILE A 225 10.36 -26.49 -9.78
N ASP A 226 10.54 -27.02 -8.59
CA ASP A 226 11.01 -26.23 -7.45
C ASP A 226 12.38 -25.62 -7.75
N ARG A 227 12.48 -24.31 -7.58
CA ARG A 227 13.67 -23.54 -7.95
C ARG A 227 14.91 -23.93 -7.14
N VAL A 228 14.73 -24.36 -5.88
CA VAL A 228 15.81 -24.62 -4.93
C VAL A 228 16.23 -26.09 -4.97
N SER A 229 15.27 -27.00 -4.83
CA SER A 229 15.53 -28.45 -4.78
C SER A 229 15.68 -29.08 -6.17
N GLY A 230 15.17 -28.43 -7.21
CA GLY A 230 15.10 -29.00 -8.57
C GLY A 230 14.10 -30.13 -8.72
N GLN A 231 13.25 -30.38 -7.73
CA GLN A 231 12.24 -31.43 -7.79
C GLN A 231 11.05 -31.00 -8.62
N ARG A 232 10.46 -31.96 -9.32
CA ARG A 232 9.21 -31.76 -10.04
C ARG A 232 8.07 -31.68 -9.03
N LEU A 233 7.33 -30.54 -9.06
CA LEU A 233 6.17 -30.30 -8.22
C LEU A 233 4.89 -30.78 -8.88
N GLU A 234 4.68 -30.39 -10.14
CA GLU A 234 3.46 -30.68 -10.88
C GLU A 234 3.77 -30.92 -12.36
N ALA A 235 3.00 -31.78 -13.03
CA ALA A 235 2.97 -31.91 -14.47
C ALA A 235 1.75 -31.14 -15.00
N MET A 236 1.93 -30.40 -16.09
CA MET A 236 0.91 -29.54 -16.68
C MET A 236 0.61 -29.98 -18.12
N ASP A 237 -0.65 -29.92 -18.51
CA ASP A 237 -1.05 -30.17 -19.89
C ASP A 237 -0.81 -28.95 -20.78
N TYR A 238 -0.84 -27.75 -20.19
CA TYR A 238 -0.58 -26.48 -20.87
C TYR A 238 -0.06 -25.42 -19.92
N PHE A 239 0.62 -24.43 -20.48
CA PHE A 239 1.03 -23.23 -19.76
C PHE A 239 0.92 -22.00 -20.65
N PHE A 240 0.32 -20.90 -20.13
CA PHE A 240 0.27 -19.62 -20.83
C PHE A 240 1.40 -18.72 -20.36
N VAL A 241 2.27 -18.30 -21.27
CA VAL A 241 3.42 -17.43 -20.98
C VAL A 241 3.01 -15.99 -21.24
N TYR A 242 2.82 -15.22 -20.18
CA TYR A 242 2.64 -13.77 -20.26
C TYR A 242 3.98 -13.04 -20.40
N PRO A 243 3.98 -11.79 -20.93
CA PRO A 243 5.19 -10.98 -21.03
C PRO A 243 5.92 -10.80 -19.69
N ALA A 244 7.25 -10.65 -19.77
CA ALA A 244 8.10 -10.43 -18.60
C ALA A 244 7.97 -9.03 -18.02
N ARG A 245 7.35 -8.08 -18.75
CA ARG A 245 7.11 -6.69 -18.34
C ARG A 245 5.72 -6.22 -18.78
N HIS A 246 5.18 -5.21 -18.10
CA HIS A 246 3.87 -4.63 -18.44
C HIS A 246 3.88 -3.85 -19.77
N PHE A 247 4.96 -3.09 -20.02
CA PHE A 247 5.12 -2.33 -21.26
C PHE A 247 5.79 -3.21 -22.31
N VAL A 248 4.98 -3.89 -23.09
CA VAL A 248 5.39 -4.66 -24.27
C VAL A 248 4.62 -4.15 -25.47
N VAL A 249 5.32 -3.97 -26.57
CA VAL A 249 4.77 -3.41 -27.79
C VAL A 249 5.29 -4.21 -28.98
N PRO A 250 4.41 -4.65 -29.91
CA PRO A 250 4.84 -5.29 -31.15
C PRO A 250 5.81 -4.37 -31.93
N GLU A 251 6.75 -4.98 -32.67
CA GLU A 251 7.78 -4.23 -33.41
C GLU A 251 7.19 -3.21 -34.39
N GLU A 252 6.11 -3.58 -35.08
CA GLU A 252 5.41 -2.69 -36.00
C GLU A 252 4.82 -1.46 -35.31
N GLU A 253 4.32 -1.62 -34.08
CA GLU A 253 3.80 -0.52 -33.26
C GLU A 253 4.93 0.34 -32.70
N LYS A 254 6.11 -0.21 -32.46
CA LYS A 254 7.30 0.51 -31.97
C LYS A 254 7.74 1.56 -33.00
N GLU A 255 7.90 1.20 -34.27
CA GLU A 255 8.29 2.13 -35.33
C GLU A 255 7.23 3.21 -35.55
N ARG A 256 5.95 2.87 -35.47
CA ARG A 256 4.86 3.85 -35.52
C ARG A 256 4.93 4.84 -34.34
N ALA A 257 5.23 4.35 -33.15
CA ALA A 257 5.38 5.18 -31.96
C ALA A 257 6.56 6.15 -32.09
N ILE A 258 7.70 5.66 -32.60
CA ILE A 258 8.89 6.49 -32.85
C ILE A 258 8.57 7.62 -33.84
N ALA A 259 7.97 7.29 -34.99
CA ALA A 259 7.56 8.30 -35.97
C ALA A 259 6.62 9.35 -35.37
N SER A 260 5.69 8.93 -34.51
CA SER A 260 4.77 9.84 -33.81
C SER A 260 5.48 10.70 -32.75
N ILE A 261 6.53 10.19 -32.09
CA ILE A 261 7.37 10.99 -31.16
C ILE A 261 8.16 12.04 -31.93
N GLU A 262 8.76 11.66 -33.07
CA GLU A 262 9.49 12.59 -33.95
C GLU A 262 8.57 13.71 -34.45
N GLN A 263 7.37 13.37 -34.87
CA GLN A 263 6.37 14.36 -35.30
C GLN A 263 6.01 15.31 -34.15
N GLU A 264 5.69 14.82 -32.96
CA GLU A 264 5.37 15.67 -31.79
C GLU A 264 6.55 16.59 -31.44
N LEU A 265 7.79 16.11 -31.55
CA LEU A 265 8.97 16.90 -31.29
C LEU A 265 9.03 18.09 -32.25
N GLU A 266 8.92 17.88 -33.57
CA GLU A 266 8.98 18.96 -34.56
C GLU A 266 7.80 19.94 -34.42
N GLU A 267 6.62 19.47 -34.08
CA GLU A 267 5.45 20.34 -33.83
C GLU A 267 5.60 21.19 -32.56
N TRP A 268 6.31 20.69 -31.54
CA TRP A 268 6.42 21.39 -30.26
C TRP A 268 7.61 22.36 -30.18
N LEU A 269 8.71 22.07 -30.83
CA LEU A 269 9.94 22.89 -30.82
C LEU A 269 9.71 24.39 -31.06
N PRO A 270 8.84 24.83 -32.02
CA PRO A 270 8.59 26.26 -32.25
C PRO A 270 7.95 26.99 -31.07
N ASN A 271 7.37 26.28 -30.10
CA ASN A 271 6.72 26.86 -28.93
C ASN A 271 7.71 27.17 -27.78
N LEU A 272 8.97 26.79 -27.92
CA LEU A 272 10.00 26.88 -26.87
C LEU A 272 11.05 27.95 -27.20
N GLY A 273 11.72 28.47 -26.19
CA GLY A 273 12.93 29.26 -26.35
C GLY A 273 14.08 28.42 -26.96
N MET A 274 15.10 29.10 -27.50
CA MET A 274 16.22 28.43 -28.20
C MET A 274 16.92 27.38 -27.32
N LEU A 275 17.13 27.67 -26.04
CA LEU A 275 17.82 26.75 -25.10
C LEU A 275 16.95 25.54 -24.76
N GLU A 276 15.67 25.79 -24.49
CA GLU A 276 14.69 24.75 -24.17
C GLU A 276 14.47 23.83 -25.38
N ALA A 277 14.34 24.41 -26.57
CA ALA A 277 14.19 23.65 -27.83
C ALA A 277 15.42 22.77 -28.11
N HIS A 278 16.64 23.29 -27.90
CA HIS A 278 17.86 22.53 -28.09
C HIS A 278 17.95 21.35 -27.09
N ARG A 279 17.66 21.61 -25.82
CA ARG A 279 17.62 20.59 -24.76
C ARG A 279 16.62 19.48 -25.06
N LEU A 280 15.40 19.84 -25.41
CA LEU A 280 14.34 18.90 -25.73
C LEU A 280 14.70 18.01 -26.92
N ARG A 281 15.19 18.66 -28.02
CA ARG A 281 15.61 17.94 -29.23
C ARG A 281 16.71 16.91 -28.92
N GLN A 282 17.76 17.34 -28.25
CA GLN A 282 18.90 16.46 -27.91
C GLN A 282 18.45 15.25 -27.08
N ARG A 283 17.62 15.50 -26.07
CA ARG A 283 17.13 14.43 -25.19
C ARG A 283 16.21 13.47 -25.92
N THR A 284 15.25 14.00 -26.68
CA THR A 284 14.26 13.15 -27.36
C THR A 284 14.92 12.28 -28.43
N LEU A 285 15.86 12.80 -29.22
CA LEU A 285 16.60 12.02 -30.19
C LEU A 285 17.43 10.90 -29.53
N TYR A 286 18.10 11.20 -28.41
CA TYR A 286 18.81 10.20 -27.64
C TYR A 286 17.88 9.08 -27.11
N ASP A 287 16.70 9.47 -26.57
CA ASP A 287 15.69 8.51 -26.10
C ASP A 287 15.18 7.63 -27.26
N ILE A 288 14.98 8.18 -28.46
CA ILE A 288 14.58 7.45 -29.68
C ILE A 288 15.64 6.43 -30.09
N ASP A 289 16.91 6.81 -30.11
CA ASP A 289 18.02 5.90 -30.44
C ASP A 289 18.08 4.74 -29.46
N MET A 290 17.95 5.02 -28.15
CA MET A 290 17.88 3.98 -27.13
C MET A 290 16.68 3.04 -27.32
N ILE A 291 15.51 3.56 -27.70
CA ILE A 291 14.33 2.74 -27.95
C ILE A 291 14.54 1.85 -29.19
N ARG A 292 15.16 2.34 -30.24
CA ARG A 292 15.47 1.55 -31.44
C ARG A 292 16.45 0.40 -31.13
N GLU A 293 17.51 0.69 -30.40
CA GLU A 293 18.56 -0.30 -30.13
C GLU A 293 18.21 -1.29 -29.03
N THR A 294 17.60 -0.84 -27.93
CA THR A 294 17.37 -1.65 -26.72
C THR A 294 15.91 -1.94 -26.42
N GLY A 295 14.98 -1.33 -27.16
CA GLY A 295 13.54 -1.41 -26.92
C GLY A 295 13.07 -0.57 -25.73
N THR A 296 13.96 0.21 -25.08
CA THR A 296 13.60 1.01 -23.90
C THR A 296 14.49 2.23 -23.74
N CYS A 297 14.06 3.23 -22.95
CA CYS A 297 14.89 4.36 -22.53
C CYS A 297 14.55 4.77 -21.10
N LYS A 298 15.40 5.62 -20.49
CA LYS A 298 15.13 6.18 -19.15
C LYS A 298 13.92 7.11 -19.19
N GLY A 299 12.81 6.71 -18.58
CA GLY A 299 11.57 7.48 -18.59
C GLY A 299 10.66 7.18 -19.80
N ILE A 300 10.76 5.98 -20.37
CA ILE A 300 9.92 5.52 -21.50
C ILE A 300 8.42 5.70 -21.23
N GLU A 301 8.01 5.68 -19.98
CA GLU A 301 6.63 5.93 -19.57
C GLU A 301 6.09 7.30 -20.02
N ASN A 302 6.96 8.29 -20.22
CA ASN A 302 6.54 9.62 -20.73
C ASN A 302 6.11 9.59 -22.19
N TYR A 303 6.47 8.55 -22.92
CA TYR A 303 6.09 8.30 -24.30
C TYR A 303 4.94 7.27 -24.44
N SER A 304 4.35 6.81 -23.32
CA SER A 304 3.34 5.74 -23.30
C SER A 304 2.17 5.98 -24.24
N ARG A 305 1.72 7.24 -24.42
CA ARG A 305 0.66 7.60 -25.35
C ARG A 305 0.95 7.14 -26.78
N HIS A 306 2.18 7.31 -27.26
CA HIS A 306 2.58 6.93 -28.61
C HIS A 306 2.61 5.41 -28.80
N PHE A 307 3.11 4.69 -27.79
CA PHE A 307 3.14 3.24 -27.80
C PHE A 307 1.74 2.61 -27.71
N ASP A 308 0.85 3.21 -26.93
CA ASP A 308 -0.53 2.76 -26.79
C ASP A 308 -1.42 3.18 -27.98
N GLY A 309 -0.95 4.05 -28.87
CA GLY A 309 -1.73 4.64 -29.97
C GLY A 309 -2.87 5.54 -29.52
N ARG A 310 -2.80 6.08 -28.30
CA ARG A 310 -3.80 6.99 -27.71
C ARG A 310 -3.67 8.43 -28.27
N LYS A 311 -4.81 9.13 -28.32
CA LYS A 311 -4.83 10.57 -28.61
C LYS A 311 -4.40 11.38 -27.39
N ALA A 312 -3.98 12.62 -27.61
CA ALA A 312 -3.65 13.55 -26.54
C ALA A 312 -4.85 13.73 -25.59
N GLY A 313 -4.60 13.61 -24.28
CA GLY A 313 -5.62 13.74 -23.23
C GLY A 313 -6.48 12.50 -22.99
N GLU A 314 -6.38 11.46 -23.79
CA GLU A 314 -7.06 10.19 -23.52
C GLU A 314 -6.55 9.54 -22.22
N GLN A 315 -7.45 8.83 -21.52
CA GLN A 315 -7.08 8.14 -20.27
C GLN A 315 -6.02 7.07 -20.54
N PRO A 316 -5.02 6.94 -19.64
CA PRO A 316 -4.06 5.84 -19.72
C PRO A 316 -4.71 4.53 -19.32
N TYR A 317 -4.23 3.42 -19.88
CA TYR A 317 -4.54 2.10 -19.36
C TYR A 317 -3.95 1.93 -17.96
N CYS A 318 -4.73 1.38 -17.04
CA CYS A 318 -4.33 1.15 -15.65
C CYS A 318 -4.75 -0.24 -15.18
N LEU A 319 -4.55 -0.58 -13.92
CA LEU A 319 -4.94 -1.91 -13.41
C LEU A 319 -6.43 -2.21 -13.58
N LEU A 320 -7.29 -1.19 -13.51
CA LEU A 320 -8.75 -1.38 -13.65
C LEU A 320 -9.14 -1.89 -15.04
N ASP A 321 -8.35 -1.61 -16.08
CA ASP A 321 -8.61 -2.09 -17.45
C ASP A 321 -8.31 -3.59 -17.64
N TYR A 322 -7.60 -4.21 -16.68
CA TYR A 322 -7.34 -5.66 -16.69
C TYR A 322 -8.51 -6.46 -16.11
N PHE A 323 -9.38 -5.82 -15.30
CA PHE A 323 -10.55 -6.47 -14.73
C PHE A 323 -11.66 -6.65 -15.77
N PRO A 324 -12.49 -7.70 -15.64
CA PRO A 324 -13.72 -7.80 -16.40
C PRO A 324 -14.68 -6.65 -16.01
N GLU A 325 -15.65 -6.35 -16.88
CA GLU A 325 -16.60 -5.26 -16.60
C GLU A 325 -17.40 -5.43 -15.29
N ASP A 326 -17.66 -6.68 -14.93
CA ASP A 326 -18.43 -7.03 -13.73
C ASP A 326 -17.51 -7.55 -12.62
N PHE A 327 -16.87 -6.63 -11.92
CA PHE A 327 -16.06 -6.92 -10.74
C PHE A 327 -16.57 -6.12 -9.52
N LEU A 328 -16.24 -6.60 -8.33
CA LEU A 328 -16.50 -5.90 -7.07
C LEU A 328 -15.34 -4.96 -6.73
N MET A 329 -15.63 -3.70 -6.51
CA MET A 329 -14.67 -2.71 -6.01
C MET A 329 -14.94 -2.41 -4.54
N VAL A 330 -13.96 -2.63 -3.70
CA VAL A 330 -13.99 -2.27 -2.27
C VAL A 330 -13.01 -1.12 -2.04
N ILE A 331 -13.50 0.00 -1.55
CA ILE A 331 -12.65 1.16 -1.25
C ILE A 331 -12.53 1.27 0.27
N ASP A 332 -11.40 0.79 0.78
CA ASP A 332 -11.13 0.80 2.22
C ASP A 332 -10.67 2.19 2.68
N GLU A 333 -11.04 2.54 3.91
CA GLU A 333 -10.90 3.87 4.48
C GLU A 333 -11.28 4.95 3.45
N SER A 334 -12.46 4.79 2.86
CA SER A 334 -12.93 5.55 1.68
C SER A 334 -12.88 7.07 1.88
N HIS A 335 -13.11 7.54 3.11
CA HIS A 335 -12.99 8.94 3.48
C HIS A 335 -11.57 9.53 3.30
N GLN A 336 -10.54 8.68 3.18
CA GLN A 336 -9.15 9.05 2.84
C GLN A 336 -8.84 8.73 1.38
N THR A 337 -9.22 7.53 0.93
CA THR A 337 -8.90 7.03 -0.40
C THR A 337 -9.51 7.88 -1.52
N LEU A 338 -10.78 8.27 -1.40
CA LEU A 338 -11.45 9.08 -2.42
C LEU A 338 -10.84 10.49 -2.59
N PRO A 339 -10.60 11.27 -1.52
CA PRO A 339 -9.90 12.55 -1.63
C PRO A 339 -8.50 12.43 -2.23
N GLN A 340 -7.78 11.33 -1.93
CA GLN A 340 -6.47 11.08 -2.52
C GLN A 340 -6.57 10.86 -4.03
N VAL A 341 -7.48 10.01 -4.50
CA VAL A 341 -7.73 9.81 -5.95
C VAL A 341 -8.07 11.14 -6.63
N HIS A 342 -8.88 11.99 -5.99
CA HIS A 342 -9.22 13.32 -6.49
C HIS A 342 -8.01 14.25 -6.66
N GLY A 343 -7.07 14.19 -5.71
CA GLY A 343 -5.90 15.11 -5.67
C GLY A 343 -4.76 14.71 -6.60
N MET A 344 -4.61 13.41 -6.92
CA MET A 344 -3.42 12.89 -7.58
C MET A 344 -3.17 13.48 -8.97
N TYR A 345 -4.19 13.60 -9.79
CA TYR A 345 -4.06 14.16 -11.13
C TYR A 345 -3.52 15.60 -11.13
N ARG A 346 -4.04 16.46 -10.27
CA ARG A 346 -3.62 17.87 -10.22
C ARG A 346 -2.17 18.03 -9.79
N GLY A 347 -1.72 17.23 -8.83
CA GLY A 347 -0.33 17.22 -8.37
C GLY A 347 0.65 16.80 -9.46
N ASP A 348 0.33 15.71 -10.18
CA ASP A 348 1.15 15.20 -11.29
C ASP A 348 1.20 16.22 -12.45
N TYR A 349 0.07 16.78 -12.84
CA TYR A 349 -0.02 17.80 -13.91
C TYR A 349 0.83 19.03 -13.59
N SER A 350 0.72 19.60 -12.39
CA SER A 350 1.48 20.80 -11.99
C SER A 350 2.99 20.58 -12.06
N ARG A 351 3.46 19.40 -11.64
CA ARG A 351 4.88 19.03 -11.73
C ARG A 351 5.35 18.91 -13.17
N LYS A 352 4.60 18.22 -14.01
CA LYS A 352 4.94 17.99 -15.43
C LYS A 352 4.86 19.27 -16.26
N LYS A 353 3.97 20.20 -15.89
CA LYS A 353 3.87 21.48 -16.59
C LYS A 353 5.22 22.21 -16.62
N SER A 354 5.93 22.28 -15.50
CA SER A 354 7.27 22.88 -15.50
C SER A 354 8.26 22.13 -16.38
N LEU A 355 8.20 20.80 -16.43
CA LEU A 355 9.09 20.00 -17.29
C LEU A 355 8.84 20.22 -18.78
N VAL A 356 7.59 20.38 -19.18
CA VAL A 356 7.21 20.61 -20.58
C VAL A 356 7.48 22.06 -20.98
N ASP A 357 7.08 23.04 -20.17
CA ASP A 357 7.27 24.46 -20.45
C ASP A 357 8.75 24.85 -20.60
N TYR A 358 9.66 24.15 -19.92
CA TYR A 358 11.11 24.40 -19.94
C TYR A 358 11.92 23.39 -20.77
N GLY A 359 11.29 22.62 -21.64
CA GLY A 359 11.95 21.74 -22.61
C GLY A 359 12.66 20.52 -22.03
N PHE A 360 12.22 20.01 -20.89
CA PHE A 360 12.71 18.75 -20.34
C PHE A 360 11.92 17.53 -20.82
N ARG A 361 10.64 17.71 -21.18
CA ARG A 361 9.76 16.65 -21.67
C ARG A 361 8.83 17.16 -22.77
N LEU A 362 8.42 16.24 -23.65
CA LEU A 362 7.37 16.48 -24.64
C LEU A 362 6.00 16.61 -23.97
N PRO A 363 5.00 17.25 -24.60
CA PRO A 363 3.63 17.32 -24.11
C PRO A 363 2.99 15.96 -23.83
N SER A 364 3.38 14.91 -24.57
CA SER A 364 2.94 13.53 -24.34
C SER A 364 3.21 13.02 -22.91
N ALA A 365 4.17 13.61 -22.20
CA ALA A 365 4.41 13.32 -20.79
C ALA A 365 3.19 13.58 -19.90
N PHE A 366 2.30 14.52 -20.28
CA PHE A 366 1.03 14.75 -19.57
C PHE A 366 0.09 13.55 -19.61
N ASP A 367 0.21 12.69 -20.62
CA ASP A 367 -0.68 11.54 -20.82
C ASP A 367 -0.21 10.28 -20.08
N ASN A 368 1.00 10.29 -19.50
CA ASN A 368 1.44 9.34 -18.49
C ASN A 368 1.03 9.86 -17.10
N ARG A 369 -0.19 9.67 -16.71
CA ARG A 369 -0.82 10.28 -15.54
C ARG A 369 -1.72 9.32 -14.79
N PRO A 370 -2.06 9.60 -13.53
CA PRO A 370 -3.16 8.91 -12.90
C PRO A 370 -4.49 9.26 -13.58
N LEU A 371 -5.48 8.40 -13.44
CA LEU A 371 -6.85 8.69 -13.87
C LEU A 371 -7.35 9.97 -13.19
N LYS A 372 -8.12 10.77 -13.93
CA LYS A 372 -8.97 11.80 -13.34
C LYS A 372 -10.10 11.12 -12.56
N PHE A 373 -10.69 11.83 -11.61
CA PHE A 373 -11.75 11.24 -10.79
C PHE A 373 -13.00 10.83 -11.59
N ASP A 374 -13.36 11.60 -12.62
CA ASP A 374 -14.45 11.26 -13.53
C ASP A 374 -14.16 10.02 -14.39
N GLU A 375 -12.90 9.84 -14.81
CA GLU A 375 -12.45 8.62 -15.47
C GLU A 375 -12.50 7.42 -14.52
N PHE A 376 -11.95 7.56 -13.30
CA PHE A 376 -12.03 6.53 -12.26
C PHE A 376 -13.48 6.15 -11.93
N SER A 377 -14.39 7.11 -11.87
CA SER A 377 -15.79 6.88 -11.54
C SER A 377 -16.54 5.99 -12.55
N ARG A 378 -16.02 5.86 -13.78
CA ARG A 378 -16.61 4.96 -14.81
C ARG A 378 -16.45 3.49 -14.46
N TYR A 379 -15.39 3.13 -13.73
CA TYR A 379 -15.15 1.77 -13.24
C TYR A 379 -15.96 1.44 -11.98
N MET A 380 -16.52 2.44 -11.31
CA MET A 380 -17.28 2.28 -10.08
C MET A 380 -18.70 1.78 -10.36
N ARG A 381 -18.84 0.49 -10.70
CA ARG A 381 -20.14 -0.15 -11.02
C ARG A 381 -20.74 -0.87 -9.81
N ASN A 382 -19.98 -1.71 -9.13
CA ASN A 382 -20.36 -2.43 -7.92
C ASN A 382 -19.37 -2.01 -6.82
N VAL A 383 -19.72 -1.05 -5.99
CA VAL A 383 -18.78 -0.46 -5.03
C VAL A 383 -19.27 -0.59 -3.61
N ILE A 384 -18.40 -1.08 -2.74
CA ILE A 384 -18.57 -1.01 -1.30
C ILE A 384 -17.51 -0.05 -0.74
N PHE A 385 -17.98 1.07 -0.20
CA PHE A 385 -17.14 1.96 0.60
C PHE A 385 -17.04 1.40 2.02
N VAL A 386 -15.82 1.30 2.54
CA VAL A 386 -15.58 0.79 3.90
C VAL A 386 -14.95 1.89 4.73
N SER A 387 -15.57 2.26 5.82
CA SER A 387 -15.05 3.31 6.71
C SER A 387 -15.69 3.26 8.09
N ALA A 388 -14.93 3.68 9.11
CA ALA A 388 -15.47 3.97 10.44
C ALA A 388 -16.10 5.38 10.52
N THR A 389 -15.74 6.26 9.58
CA THR A 389 -16.15 7.67 9.51
C THR A 389 -16.32 8.09 8.04
N PRO A 390 -17.31 7.52 7.32
CA PRO A 390 -17.51 7.81 5.90
C PRO A 390 -17.73 9.31 5.65
N GLY A 391 -17.36 9.76 4.45
CA GLY A 391 -17.51 11.12 4.00
C GLY A 391 -18.92 11.45 3.51
N GLU A 392 -19.12 12.73 3.17
CA GLU A 392 -20.40 13.16 2.57
C GLU A 392 -20.65 12.55 1.18
N TYR A 393 -19.58 12.28 0.44
CA TYR A 393 -19.67 11.66 -0.88
C TYR A 393 -20.33 10.29 -0.80
N GLU A 394 -19.86 9.46 0.14
CA GLU A 394 -20.37 8.11 0.36
C GLU A 394 -21.80 8.15 0.91
N LEU A 395 -22.01 8.91 2.01
CA LEU A 395 -23.29 8.96 2.71
C LEU A 395 -24.45 9.49 1.85
N LYS A 396 -24.18 10.43 0.93
CA LYS A 396 -25.20 10.99 0.04
C LYS A 396 -25.57 10.08 -1.14
N ARG A 397 -24.74 9.08 -1.45
CA ARG A 397 -24.86 8.28 -2.69
C ARG A 397 -25.07 6.80 -2.49
N SER A 398 -24.93 6.31 -1.27
CA SER A 398 -24.95 4.88 -0.98
C SER A 398 -25.95 4.50 0.08
N THR A 399 -26.41 3.26 0.02
CA THR A 399 -27.11 2.61 1.14
C THR A 399 -26.07 2.26 2.21
N VAL A 400 -26.36 2.55 3.49
CA VAL A 400 -25.44 2.35 4.60
C VAL A 400 -25.80 1.08 5.38
N ALA A 401 -24.85 0.15 5.46
CA ALA A 401 -24.89 -0.99 6.38
C ALA A 401 -24.03 -0.68 7.61
N GLU A 402 -24.62 -0.65 8.79
CA GLU A 402 -23.91 -0.34 10.04
C GLU A 402 -23.33 -1.61 10.68
N GLN A 403 -22.05 -1.55 11.05
CA GLN A 403 -21.34 -2.60 11.78
C GLN A 403 -20.67 -2.02 13.02
N ILE A 404 -21.47 -1.76 14.06
CA ILE A 404 -21.04 -1.08 15.28
C ILE A 404 -20.58 -2.08 16.36
N ILE A 405 -21.22 -3.24 16.43
CA ILE A 405 -20.94 -4.23 17.47
C ILE A 405 -19.63 -4.98 17.18
N ARG A 406 -18.70 -4.93 18.14
CA ARG A 406 -17.49 -5.75 18.13
C ARG A 406 -17.80 -7.13 18.70
N PRO A 407 -17.50 -8.21 17.97
CA PRO A 407 -17.72 -9.59 18.49
C PRO A 407 -16.96 -9.90 19.80
N THR A 408 -15.85 -9.20 20.03
CA THR A 408 -15.03 -9.31 21.25
C THR A 408 -15.66 -8.70 22.49
N GLY A 409 -16.78 -8.00 22.35
CA GLY A 409 -17.44 -7.26 23.42
C GLY A 409 -16.75 -5.96 23.84
N LEU A 410 -15.63 -5.59 23.22
CA LEU A 410 -14.89 -4.38 23.54
C LEU A 410 -15.72 -3.12 23.30
N VAL A 411 -15.76 -2.29 24.32
CA VAL A 411 -16.56 -1.05 24.35
C VAL A 411 -15.69 0.13 23.92
N ASP A 412 -16.26 1.12 23.26
CA ASP A 412 -15.54 2.39 23.03
C ASP A 412 -15.14 3.02 24.36
N PRO A 413 -13.95 3.65 24.44
CA PRO A 413 -13.41 4.18 25.70
C PRO A 413 -14.29 5.27 26.29
N ALA A 414 -14.20 5.47 27.60
CA ALA A 414 -14.76 6.66 28.23
C ALA A 414 -13.97 7.90 27.79
N VAL A 415 -14.68 8.96 27.41
CA VAL A 415 -14.09 10.23 26.96
C VAL A 415 -14.38 11.31 28.00
N GLU A 416 -13.34 11.94 28.51
CA GLU A 416 -13.39 13.07 29.41
C GLU A 416 -12.91 14.34 28.71
N VAL A 417 -13.49 15.49 29.05
CA VAL A 417 -12.97 16.81 28.65
C VAL A 417 -12.42 17.49 29.88
N ARG A 418 -11.18 17.96 29.78
CA ARG A 418 -10.49 18.67 30.88
C ARG A 418 -9.91 19.99 30.37
N PRO A 419 -9.69 21.00 31.24
CA PRO A 419 -9.17 22.29 30.83
C PRO A 419 -7.74 22.19 30.28
N ILE A 420 -7.37 23.14 29.43
CA ILE A 420 -6.01 23.24 28.85
C ILE A 420 -5.03 23.70 29.95
N GLU A 421 -5.47 24.57 30.84
CA GLU A 421 -4.64 24.99 31.97
C GLU A 421 -4.30 23.78 32.85
N GLY A 422 -3.01 23.53 33.05
CA GLY A 422 -2.52 22.37 33.80
C GLY A 422 -2.55 21.04 33.01
N GLN A 423 -2.77 21.05 31.69
CA GLN A 423 -2.85 19.82 30.88
C GLN A 423 -1.59 18.95 30.98
N ILE A 424 -0.38 19.52 31.03
CA ILE A 424 0.86 18.73 31.05
C ILE A 424 1.04 17.97 32.37
N PRO A 425 0.92 18.60 33.58
CA PRO A 425 0.92 17.86 34.83
C PRO A 425 -0.15 16.78 34.91
N ASP A 426 -1.34 17.04 34.41
CA ASP A 426 -2.44 16.06 34.39
C ASP A 426 -2.14 14.89 33.45
N VAL A 427 -1.62 15.15 32.24
CA VAL A 427 -1.16 14.11 31.30
C VAL A 427 -0.10 13.22 31.95
N ILE A 428 0.89 13.78 32.65
CA ILE A 428 1.95 13.00 33.31
C ILE A 428 1.35 12.07 34.37
N LYS A 429 0.36 12.54 35.12
CA LYS A 429 -0.35 11.72 36.11
C LYS A 429 -1.06 10.55 35.44
N GLU A 430 -1.78 10.78 34.34
CA GLU A 430 -2.45 9.72 33.59
C GLU A 430 -1.44 8.75 32.93
N ILE A 431 -0.31 9.25 32.41
CA ILE A 431 0.78 8.42 31.86
C ILE A 431 1.28 7.45 32.92
N ARG A 432 1.68 7.95 34.12
CA ARG A 432 2.21 7.11 35.18
C ARG A 432 1.20 6.05 35.62
N ALA A 433 -0.06 6.44 35.84
CA ALA A 433 -1.13 5.50 36.18
C ALA A 433 -1.38 4.45 35.09
N THR A 434 -1.11 4.76 33.84
CA THR A 434 -1.26 3.82 32.71
C THR A 434 -0.06 2.87 32.63
N ILE A 435 1.16 3.37 32.79
CA ILE A 435 2.39 2.57 32.83
C ILE A 435 2.35 1.59 33.99
N ASP A 436 1.89 2.01 35.17
CA ASP A 436 1.76 1.14 36.35
C ASP A 436 0.84 -0.05 36.11
N ARG A 437 -0.12 0.05 35.16
CA ARG A 437 -0.97 -1.08 34.73
C ARG A 437 -0.34 -1.94 33.62
N GLY A 438 0.83 -1.54 33.12
CA GLY A 438 1.50 -2.23 32.00
C GLY A 438 1.00 -1.81 30.62
N ASP A 439 0.11 -0.83 30.53
CA ASP A 439 -0.45 -0.32 29.28
C ASP A 439 0.44 0.77 28.64
N ARG A 440 0.17 1.09 27.36
CA ARG A 440 0.88 2.11 26.58
C ARG A 440 0.04 3.36 26.39
N VAL A 441 0.72 4.46 26.08
CA VAL A 441 0.11 5.79 25.95
C VAL A 441 0.33 6.38 24.56
N LEU A 442 -0.71 7.02 24.03
CA LEU A 442 -0.63 7.83 22.82
C LEU A 442 -1.00 9.28 23.13
N LEU A 443 -0.16 10.23 22.72
CA LEU A 443 -0.43 11.67 22.87
C LEU A 443 -0.47 12.33 21.50
N THR A 444 -1.47 13.18 21.25
CA THR A 444 -1.54 13.95 20.01
C THR A 444 -1.40 15.43 20.25
N THR A 445 -0.51 16.06 19.46
CA THR A 445 -0.24 17.49 19.45
C THR A 445 -0.65 18.12 18.12
N LEU A 446 -0.57 19.45 18.00
CA LEU A 446 -0.93 20.18 16.77
C LEU A 446 0.26 20.40 15.83
N THR A 447 1.48 20.46 16.35
CA THR A 447 2.69 20.77 15.57
C THR A 447 3.82 19.79 15.84
N LYS A 448 4.75 19.64 14.88
CA LYS A 448 5.96 18.83 15.04
C LYS A 448 6.79 19.31 16.23
N ARG A 449 7.04 20.60 16.28
CA ARG A 449 7.81 21.22 17.34
C ARG A 449 7.25 20.88 18.73
N LEU A 450 5.93 21.00 18.90
CA LEU A 450 5.30 20.66 20.18
C LEU A 450 5.42 19.15 20.49
N ALA A 451 5.38 18.28 19.48
CA ALA A 451 5.58 16.84 19.69
C ALA A 451 7.01 16.52 20.14
N GLU A 452 8.00 17.18 19.55
CA GLU A 452 9.42 17.05 19.92
C GLU A 452 9.66 17.59 21.34
N GLU A 453 9.28 18.83 21.62
CA GLU A 453 9.43 19.49 22.93
C GLU A 453 8.73 18.68 24.05
N LEU A 454 7.51 18.17 23.78
CA LEU A 454 6.80 17.34 24.75
C LEU A 454 7.51 15.99 24.98
N SER A 455 8.02 15.36 23.92
CA SER A 455 8.75 14.12 24.06
C SER A 455 10.03 14.30 24.87
N GLU A 456 10.81 15.37 24.64
CA GLU A 456 12.00 15.70 25.42
C GLU A 456 11.63 15.94 26.89
N TYR A 457 10.60 16.75 27.13
CA TYR A 457 10.15 17.05 28.51
C TYR A 457 9.73 15.79 29.26
N LEU A 458 9.00 14.88 28.63
CA LEU A 458 8.60 13.59 29.21
C LEU A 458 9.81 12.69 29.50
N ALA A 459 10.81 12.70 28.62
CA ALA A 459 12.05 11.95 28.83
C ALA A 459 12.83 12.49 30.06
N ASP A 460 12.88 13.79 30.24
CA ASP A 460 13.50 14.44 31.44
C ASP A 460 12.77 14.08 32.74
N GLN A 461 11.48 13.72 32.65
CA GLN A 461 10.69 13.22 33.79
C GLN A 461 10.85 11.69 34.00
N GLY A 462 11.80 11.04 33.30
CA GLY A 462 12.07 9.62 33.40
C GLY A 462 11.04 8.71 32.68
N ILE A 463 10.26 9.25 31.74
CA ILE A 463 9.26 8.47 30.98
C ILE A 463 9.88 8.04 29.65
N LYS A 464 9.81 6.74 29.32
CA LYS A 464 10.30 6.20 28.05
C LYS A 464 9.39 6.63 26.90
N THR A 465 9.80 7.65 26.17
CA THR A 465 8.99 8.28 25.15
C THR A 465 9.70 8.35 23.80
N ARG A 466 8.92 8.36 22.72
CA ARG A 466 9.36 8.66 21.36
C ARG A 466 8.31 9.52 20.67
N TYR A 467 8.74 10.36 19.70
CA TYR A 467 7.81 11.13 18.89
C TYR A 467 7.75 10.58 17.46
N LEU A 468 6.61 10.80 16.79
CA LEU A 468 6.39 10.45 15.39
C LEU A 468 5.86 11.64 14.58
N HIS A 469 6.44 11.86 13.39
CA HIS A 469 5.97 12.87 12.44
C HIS A 469 6.02 12.36 10.99
N SER A 470 5.56 13.18 10.04
CA SER A 470 5.38 12.80 8.64
C SER A 470 6.68 12.55 7.86
N GLU A 471 7.84 12.97 8.40
CA GLU A 471 9.15 12.82 7.75
C GLU A 471 9.85 11.51 8.10
N ILE A 472 9.38 10.83 9.15
CA ILE A 472 9.86 9.49 9.53
C ILE A 472 9.45 8.50 8.45
N ASN A 473 10.40 7.74 7.93
CA ASN A 473 10.13 6.77 6.88
C ASN A 473 9.25 5.60 7.38
N THR A 474 8.66 4.85 6.45
CA THR A 474 7.69 3.79 6.78
C THR A 474 8.31 2.65 7.60
N LEU A 475 9.57 2.30 7.34
CA LEU A 475 10.27 1.23 8.05
C LEU A 475 10.56 1.64 9.49
N GLU A 476 11.13 2.82 9.68
CA GLU A 476 11.39 3.41 10.99
C GLU A 476 10.11 3.54 11.82
N ARG A 477 9.01 3.99 11.21
CA ARG A 477 7.70 4.06 11.87
C ARG A 477 7.23 2.69 12.36
N THR A 478 7.40 1.64 11.55
CA THR A 478 7.01 0.27 11.91
C THR A 478 7.82 -0.21 13.10
N GLU A 479 9.11 0.09 13.14
CA GLU A 479 10.00 -0.29 14.23
C GLU A 479 9.66 0.45 15.54
N ILE A 480 9.41 1.75 15.50
CA ILE A 480 8.97 2.53 16.67
C ILE A 480 7.70 1.92 17.29
N ILE A 481 6.74 1.53 16.44
CA ILE A 481 5.49 0.89 16.90
C ILE A 481 5.77 -0.48 17.51
N ARG A 482 6.65 -1.28 16.92
CA ARG A 482 7.06 -2.58 17.46
C ARG A 482 7.70 -2.41 18.84
N LEU A 483 8.59 -1.45 18.99
CA LEU A 483 9.27 -1.16 20.27
C LEU A 483 8.29 -0.62 21.34
N LEU A 484 7.30 0.19 20.95
CA LEU A 484 6.21 0.60 21.85
C LEU A 484 5.44 -0.63 22.37
N ARG A 485 5.06 -1.54 21.48
CA ARG A 485 4.35 -2.78 21.84
C ARG A 485 5.19 -3.70 22.75
N LEU A 486 6.49 -3.76 22.52
CA LEU A 486 7.43 -4.52 23.36
C LEU A 486 7.71 -3.84 24.73
N GLY A 487 7.24 -2.59 24.94
CA GLY A 487 7.48 -1.87 26.18
C GLY A 487 8.85 -1.24 26.31
N LYS A 488 9.59 -1.12 25.20
CA LYS A 488 10.84 -0.33 25.14
C LYS A 488 10.54 1.18 25.23
N TYR A 489 9.38 1.59 24.75
CA TYR A 489 8.76 2.89 24.96
C TYR A 489 7.41 2.70 25.64
N ASP A 490 7.03 3.66 26.49
CA ASP A 490 5.74 3.68 27.19
C ASP A 490 4.79 4.68 26.55
N VAL A 491 5.34 5.76 25.98
CA VAL A 491 4.58 6.86 25.39
C VAL A 491 5.02 7.13 23.96
N LEU A 492 4.06 7.30 23.09
CA LEU A 492 4.26 7.77 21.73
C LEU A 492 3.56 9.12 21.55
N VAL A 493 4.33 10.14 21.15
CA VAL A 493 3.84 11.50 20.91
C VAL A 493 3.80 11.79 19.42
N GLY A 494 2.78 12.45 18.91
CA GLY A 494 2.78 12.88 17.51
C GLY A 494 1.59 13.71 17.07
N ILE A 495 1.66 14.24 15.84
CA ILE A 495 0.64 15.14 15.29
C ILE A 495 -0.54 14.34 14.73
N ASN A 496 -0.23 13.36 13.91
CA ASN A 496 -1.17 12.60 13.08
C ASN A 496 -0.94 11.10 13.22
N LEU A 497 -0.45 10.71 14.39
CA LEU A 497 -0.05 9.34 14.70
C LEU A 497 -1.08 8.29 14.30
N LEU A 498 -2.33 8.72 14.23
CA LEU A 498 -3.44 7.84 14.48
C LEU A 498 -4.40 7.76 13.31
N ARG A 499 -4.09 8.40 12.18
CA ARG A 499 -4.98 8.35 11.02
C ARG A 499 -5.04 6.97 10.38
N GLU A 500 -3.94 6.17 10.41
CA GLU A 500 -3.87 5.03 9.49
C GLU A 500 -3.07 3.85 10.03
N GLY A 501 -3.70 2.67 10.04
CA GLY A 501 -3.01 1.38 10.12
C GLY A 501 -2.37 1.00 11.46
N LEU A 502 -2.50 1.82 12.51
CA LEU A 502 -1.96 1.48 13.82
C LEU A 502 -2.94 0.60 14.58
N ASP A 503 -2.54 -0.64 14.77
CA ASP A 503 -3.24 -1.62 15.57
C ASP A 503 -2.40 -1.95 16.81
N ILE A 504 -2.59 -1.19 17.89
CA ILE A 504 -1.83 -1.32 19.12
C ILE A 504 -2.80 -1.65 20.27
N PRO A 505 -3.05 -2.94 20.52
CA PRO A 505 -3.97 -3.36 21.59
C PRO A 505 -3.55 -2.93 22.99
N GLU A 506 -2.28 -2.68 23.18
CA GLU A 506 -1.67 -2.33 24.47
C GLU A 506 -1.96 -0.88 24.90
N VAL A 507 -2.63 -0.07 24.07
CA VAL A 507 -2.92 1.34 24.39
C VAL A 507 -4.06 1.45 25.40
N GLY A 508 -3.73 1.86 26.62
CA GLY A 508 -4.68 2.11 27.71
C GLY A 508 -5.05 3.59 27.92
N PHE A 509 -4.26 4.53 27.35
CA PHE A 509 -4.57 5.95 27.46
C PHE A 509 -4.29 6.70 26.14
N VAL A 510 -5.21 7.57 25.78
CA VAL A 510 -5.04 8.52 24.66
C VAL A 510 -5.30 9.93 25.16
N GLY A 511 -4.29 10.80 25.09
CA GLY A 511 -4.39 12.23 25.39
C GLY A 511 -4.42 13.07 24.12
N ILE A 512 -5.42 13.91 23.96
CA ILE A 512 -5.55 14.84 22.83
C ILE A 512 -5.38 16.25 23.36
N LEU A 513 -4.20 16.83 23.15
CA LEU A 513 -3.89 18.19 23.59
C LEU A 513 -4.52 19.21 22.64
N ASP A 514 -4.92 20.36 23.20
CA ASP A 514 -5.52 21.45 22.43
C ASP A 514 -6.66 20.98 21.51
N ALA A 515 -7.58 20.19 22.05
CA ALA A 515 -8.63 19.53 21.27
C ALA A 515 -9.68 20.52 20.71
N ASP A 516 -9.78 21.73 21.27
CA ASP A 516 -10.68 22.81 20.82
C ASP A 516 -10.10 23.69 19.70
N LYS A 517 -8.86 23.51 19.32
CA LYS A 517 -8.26 24.22 18.17
C LYS A 517 -8.76 23.60 16.86
N GLU A 518 -9.95 24.03 16.43
CA GLU A 518 -10.59 23.50 15.23
C GLU A 518 -9.70 23.59 14.00
N GLY A 519 -9.70 22.52 13.21
CA GLY A 519 -8.92 22.36 12.01
C GLY A 519 -8.91 20.91 11.56
N PHE A 520 -8.19 20.61 10.48
CA PHE A 520 -8.12 19.30 9.88
C PHE A 520 -7.70 18.15 10.85
N LEU A 521 -6.98 18.46 11.92
CA LEU A 521 -6.53 17.49 12.94
C LEU A 521 -7.50 17.34 14.11
N ARG A 522 -8.46 18.23 14.25
CA ARG A 522 -9.41 18.29 15.37
C ARG A 522 -10.85 18.36 14.90
N ASP A 523 -11.12 18.00 13.64
CA ASP A 523 -12.50 17.81 13.17
C ASP A 523 -13.14 16.56 13.81
N ALA A 524 -14.44 16.46 13.77
CA ALA A 524 -15.18 15.39 14.41
C ALA A 524 -14.72 13.99 13.97
N ARG A 525 -14.32 13.82 12.69
CA ARG A 525 -13.83 12.54 12.16
C ARG A 525 -12.48 12.17 12.75
N SER A 526 -11.53 13.11 12.76
CA SER A 526 -10.20 12.91 13.33
C SER A 526 -10.29 12.55 14.81
N LEU A 527 -11.17 13.23 15.57
CA LEU A 527 -11.40 12.92 16.97
C LEU A 527 -11.97 11.51 17.15
N VAL A 528 -13.02 11.13 16.42
CA VAL A 528 -13.62 9.77 16.49
C VAL A 528 -12.58 8.69 16.14
N GLN A 529 -11.75 8.92 15.15
CA GLN A 529 -10.70 7.97 14.76
C GLN A 529 -9.63 7.83 15.85
N THR A 530 -9.20 8.95 16.43
CA THR A 530 -8.21 8.97 17.50
C THR A 530 -8.73 8.28 18.77
N ILE A 531 -9.96 8.58 19.17
CA ILE A 531 -10.67 7.91 20.27
C ILE A 531 -10.76 6.41 20.02
N GLY A 532 -11.11 6.01 18.80
CA GLY A 532 -11.25 4.60 18.41
C GLY A 532 -9.95 3.78 18.47
N ARG A 533 -8.78 4.42 18.54
CA ARG A 533 -7.50 3.69 18.72
C ARG A 533 -7.39 3.04 20.11
N ALA A 534 -7.98 3.65 21.12
CA ALA A 534 -8.03 3.09 22.46
C ALA A 534 -9.09 1.97 22.62
N ALA A 535 -9.96 1.75 21.65
CA ALA A 535 -11.09 0.81 21.75
C ALA A 535 -10.71 -0.68 21.65
N ARG A 536 -9.43 -1.03 21.84
CA ARG A 536 -8.91 -2.41 21.84
C ARG A 536 -8.46 -2.90 23.22
N ASN A 537 -8.44 -2.00 24.18
CA ASN A 537 -8.09 -2.28 25.57
C ASN A 537 -9.32 -2.03 26.46
N VAL A 538 -9.61 -2.96 27.35
CA VAL A 538 -10.77 -2.86 28.28
C VAL A 538 -10.63 -1.70 29.25
N ASN A 539 -9.40 -1.33 29.60
CA ASN A 539 -9.09 -0.26 30.55
C ASN A 539 -8.89 1.10 29.88
N ALA A 540 -9.19 1.19 28.59
CA ALA A 540 -8.89 2.37 27.81
C ALA A 540 -9.67 3.60 28.26
N LYS A 541 -8.94 4.72 28.34
CA LYS A 541 -9.43 6.05 28.67
C LYS A 541 -8.93 7.06 27.65
N VAL A 542 -9.77 8.05 27.34
CA VAL A 542 -9.41 9.16 26.45
C VAL A 542 -9.70 10.48 27.17
N VAL A 543 -8.74 11.40 27.13
CA VAL A 543 -8.89 12.75 27.63
C VAL A 543 -8.68 13.75 26.50
N LEU A 544 -9.67 14.63 26.31
CA LEU A 544 -9.60 15.79 25.43
C LEU A 544 -9.31 17.02 26.28
N TYR A 545 -8.15 17.65 26.07
CA TYR A 545 -7.85 18.91 26.74
C TYR A 545 -8.38 20.07 25.90
N ALA A 546 -9.40 20.74 26.44
CA ALA A 546 -10.15 21.78 25.75
C ALA A 546 -10.80 22.74 26.74
N ASP A 547 -10.71 24.05 26.47
CA ASP A 547 -11.41 25.07 27.22
C ASP A 547 -12.79 25.36 26.62
N THR A 548 -12.97 25.08 25.33
CA THR A 548 -14.21 25.29 24.61
C THR A 548 -14.77 23.98 24.05
N MET A 549 -16.06 23.73 24.31
CA MET A 549 -16.80 22.60 23.71
C MET A 549 -17.19 22.92 22.28
N THR A 550 -16.31 22.65 21.33
CA THR A 550 -16.57 22.86 19.89
C THR A 550 -17.61 21.88 19.34
N ASP A 551 -18.17 22.19 18.18
CA ASP A 551 -19.14 21.28 17.52
C ASP A 551 -18.50 19.95 17.12
N SER A 552 -17.22 19.97 16.79
CA SER A 552 -16.44 18.76 16.48
C SER A 552 -16.31 17.87 17.72
N ILE A 553 -16.00 18.43 18.89
CA ILE A 553 -15.94 17.69 20.15
C ILE A 553 -17.30 17.10 20.50
N LYS A 554 -18.37 17.93 20.45
CA LYS A 554 -19.75 17.48 20.75
C LYS A 554 -20.15 16.28 19.88
N LYS A 555 -19.93 16.38 18.55
CA LYS A 555 -20.24 15.31 17.60
C LYS A 555 -19.44 14.04 17.88
N ALA A 556 -18.14 14.17 18.14
CA ALA A 556 -17.27 13.03 18.43
C ALA A 556 -17.67 12.31 19.72
N MET A 557 -17.96 13.06 20.78
CA MET A 557 -18.43 12.52 22.06
C MET A 557 -19.81 11.84 21.93
N ALA A 558 -20.75 12.48 21.24
CA ALA A 558 -22.09 11.94 21.03
C ALA A 558 -22.03 10.60 20.28
N GLU A 559 -21.25 10.51 19.20
CA GLU A 559 -21.08 9.28 18.42
C GLU A 559 -20.36 8.19 19.23
N THR A 560 -19.32 8.52 19.97
CA THR A 560 -18.62 7.58 20.84
C THR A 560 -19.56 7.04 21.92
N GLN A 561 -20.35 7.89 22.53
CA GLN A 561 -21.33 7.50 23.55
C GLN A 561 -22.46 6.62 22.96
N ARG A 562 -22.95 6.94 21.76
CA ARG A 562 -23.93 6.10 21.03
C ARG A 562 -23.39 4.68 20.84
N ARG A 563 -22.18 4.56 20.29
CA ARG A 563 -21.50 3.28 20.05
C ARG A 563 -21.28 2.50 21.35
N ARG A 564 -20.84 3.20 22.40
CA ARG A 564 -20.62 2.62 23.72
C ARG A 564 -21.92 2.04 24.30
N THR A 565 -23.01 2.79 24.24
CA THR A 565 -24.32 2.35 24.75
C THR A 565 -24.83 1.11 24.00
N MET A 566 -24.72 1.09 22.68
CA MET A 566 -25.13 -0.05 21.85
C MET A 566 -24.30 -1.30 22.17
N GLN A 567 -22.98 -1.16 22.31
CA GLN A 567 -22.11 -2.29 22.65
C GLN A 567 -22.39 -2.85 24.04
N LEU A 568 -22.61 -1.99 25.05
CA LEU A 568 -22.94 -2.43 26.41
C LEU A 568 -24.29 -3.16 26.45
N ALA A 569 -25.31 -2.65 25.77
CA ALA A 569 -26.61 -3.31 25.66
C ALA A 569 -26.50 -4.69 24.98
N TYR A 570 -25.70 -4.78 23.92
CA TYR A 570 -25.42 -6.06 23.25
C TYR A 570 -24.70 -7.04 24.19
N ASN A 571 -23.64 -6.60 24.88
CA ASN A 571 -22.89 -7.43 25.83
C ASN A 571 -23.79 -7.97 26.95
N ALA A 572 -24.62 -7.11 27.54
CA ALA A 572 -25.58 -7.49 28.59
C ALA A 572 -26.58 -8.55 28.10
N ARG A 573 -27.12 -8.37 26.87
CA ARG A 573 -28.08 -9.32 26.29
C ARG A 573 -27.48 -10.69 26.02
N HIS A 574 -26.18 -10.76 25.65
CA HIS A 574 -25.51 -11.98 25.22
C HIS A 574 -24.55 -12.55 26.27
N GLY A 575 -24.48 -11.95 27.46
CA GLY A 575 -23.58 -12.39 28.55
C GLY A 575 -22.10 -12.30 28.19
N ILE A 576 -21.70 -11.32 27.36
CA ILE A 576 -20.32 -11.17 26.89
C ILE A 576 -19.54 -10.29 27.86
N THR A 577 -18.43 -10.82 28.37
CA THR A 577 -17.44 -10.06 29.13
C THR A 577 -16.36 -9.57 28.18
N PRO A 578 -16.14 -8.24 28.05
CA PRO A 578 -15.10 -7.69 27.19
C PRO A 578 -13.70 -8.20 27.58
N GLN A 579 -12.89 -8.53 26.57
CA GLN A 579 -11.50 -8.93 26.76
C GLN A 579 -10.59 -8.12 25.86
N THR A 580 -9.44 -7.68 26.41
CA THR A 580 -8.41 -6.99 25.60
C THR A 580 -7.90 -7.92 24.51
N ILE A 581 -7.74 -7.41 23.30
CA ILE A 581 -7.20 -8.15 22.16
C ILE A 581 -5.71 -8.40 22.42
N ILE A 582 -5.28 -9.66 22.34
CA ILE A 582 -3.86 -10.03 22.38
C ILE A 582 -3.43 -10.38 20.96
N LYS A 583 -2.47 -9.63 20.41
CA LYS A 583 -1.86 -9.93 19.11
C LYS A 583 -0.39 -10.28 19.27
N PRO A 584 0.11 -11.32 18.61
CA PRO A 584 1.54 -11.62 18.65
C PRO A 584 2.34 -10.45 18.08
N ILE A 585 3.45 -10.11 18.73
CA ILE A 585 4.43 -9.15 18.24
C ILE A 585 5.42 -9.95 17.39
N ARG A 586 5.59 -9.57 16.12
CA ARG A 586 6.55 -10.26 15.25
C ARG A 586 7.95 -10.03 15.78
N GLU A 587 8.65 -11.08 16.08
CA GLU A 587 10.08 -11.02 16.38
C GLU A 587 10.86 -10.69 15.10
N LYS A 588 11.98 -10.01 15.26
CA LYS A 588 12.88 -9.73 14.14
C LYS A 588 13.60 -11.04 13.78
N GLU A 589 13.50 -11.48 12.54
CA GLU A 589 14.10 -12.75 12.08
C GLU A 589 15.64 -12.73 12.00
N VAL A 590 16.30 -11.61 12.30
CA VAL A 590 17.77 -11.47 12.18
C VAL A 590 18.35 -10.80 13.42
N GLU A 591 19.12 -11.55 14.20
CA GLU A 591 20.14 -10.99 15.11
C GLU A 591 21.30 -10.45 14.27
N ILE A 592 21.44 -9.14 14.21
CA ILE A 592 22.57 -8.51 13.50
C ILE A 592 23.80 -8.56 14.42
N THR A 593 24.62 -9.58 14.23
CA THR A 593 25.89 -9.74 14.97
C THR A 593 27.05 -8.94 14.37
N ASP A 594 26.96 -8.48 13.12
CA ASP A 594 27.99 -7.67 12.46
C ASP A 594 27.41 -6.44 11.77
N VAL A 595 27.73 -5.27 12.34
CA VAL A 595 27.27 -3.94 11.88
C VAL A 595 27.80 -3.56 10.49
N LYS A 596 28.87 -4.23 10.00
CA LYS A 596 29.53 -3.91 8.72
C LYS A 596 28.70 -4.32 7.49
N HIS A 597 27.72 -5.19 7.65
CA HIS A 597 26.91 -5.73 6.56
C HIS A 597 25.43 -5.32 6.62
N VAL A 598 25.08 -4.32 7.44
CA VAL A 598 23.72 -3.81 7.54
C VAL A 598 23.36 -3.01 6.29
N PRO A 599 22.28 -3.36 5.57
CA PRO A 599 21.79 -2.56 4.45
C PRO A 599 21.51 -1.12 4.87
N LYS A 600 21.84 -0.13 4.04
CA LYS A 600 21.61 1.30 4.34
C LYS A 600 20.15 1.62 4.71
N SER A 601 19.20 0.88 4.14
CA SER A 601 17.77 1.00 4.44
C SER A 601 17.38 0.54 5.85
N GLU A 602 18.20 -0.29 6.50
CA GLU A 602 17.93 -0.82 7.85
C GLU A 602 18.67 -0.05 8.95
N ILE A 603 19.65 0.77 8.59
CA ILE A 603 20.44 1.55 9.55
C ILE A 603 19.56 2.41 10.49
N PRO A 604 18.55 3.16 10.00
CA PRO A 604 17.69 3.95 10.89
C PRO A 604 16.94 3.10 11.93
N ASN A 605 16.45 1.92 11.52
CA ASN A 605 15.74 1.00 12.42
C ASN A 605 16.66 0.42 13.49
N LEU A 606 17.88 0.05 13.07
CA LEU A 606 18.91 -0.46 13.98
C LEU A 606 19.33 0.61 15.00
N ILE A 607 19.48 1.86 14.59
CA ILE A 607 19.79 2.96 15.50
C ILE A 607 18.71 3.10 16.57
N ILE A 608 17.43 3.06 16.19
CA ILE A 608 16.31 3.16 17.14
C ILE A 608 16.34 2.01 18.15
N GLU A 609 16.61 0.79 17.70
CA GLU A 609 16.72 -0.38 18.56
C GLU A 609 17.89 -0.27 19.54
N LEU A 610 19.06 0.11 19.03
CA LEU A 610 20.26 0.30 19.85
C LEU A 610 20.12 1.46 20.85
N GLU A 611 19.40 2.54 20.50
CA GLU A 611 19.06 3.63 21.45
C GLU A 611 18.16 3.13 22.58
N ALA A 612 17.16 2.28 22.29
CA ALA A 612 16.30 1.69 23.30
C ALA A 612 17.09 0.76 24.22
N ASP A 613 17.94 -0.12 23.64
CA ASP A 613 18.77 -1.03 24.43
C ASP A 613 19.84 -0.31 25.25
N MET A 614 20.38 0.80 24.76
CA MET A 614 21.32 1.66 25.49
C MET A 614 20.68 2.28 26.73
N ARG A 615 19.43 2.75 26.61
CA ARG A 615 18.67 3.28 27.76
C ARG A 615 18.37 2.20 28.79
N ASP A 616 17.91 1.04 28.35
CA ASP A 616 17.66 -0.11 29.24
C ASP A 616 18.95 -0.53 29.99
N ALA A 617 20.09 -0.56 29.29
CA ALA A 617 21.39 -0.88 29.90
C ALA A 617 21.79 0.19 30.94
N ALA A 618 21.58 1.47 30.63
CA ALA A 618 21.85 2.59 31.55
C ALA A 618 20.96 2.51 32.81
N GLU A 619 19.67 2.22 32.67
CA GLU A 619 18.74 2.05 33.79
C GLU A 619 19.11 0.86 34.70
N ARG A 620 19.67 -0.22 34.12
CA ARG A 620 20.19 -1.37 34.87
C ARG A 620 21.57 -1.17 35.43
N LEU A 621 22.16 0.04 35.27
CA LEU A 621 23.51 0.42 35.68
C LEU A 621 24.62 -0.42 34.97
N GLU A 622 24.32 -0.97 33.79
CA GLU A 622 25.25 -1.71 32.93
C GLU A 622 26.04 -0.70 32.06
N PHE A 623 26.82 0.18 32.66
CA PHE A 623 27.45 1.32 31.99
C PHE A 623 28.39 0.93 30.85
N GLU A 624 29.15 -0.15 30.97
CA GLU A 624 30.05 -0.63 29.90
C GLU A 624 29.25 -1.03 28.65
N ARG A 625 28.12 -1.68 28.83
CA ARG A 625 27.20 -2.08 27.75
C ARG A 625 26.54 -0.83 27.13
N ALA A 626 26.11 0.12 27.93
CA ALA A 626 25.52 1.37 27.42
C ALA A 626 26.54 2.17 26.60
N ILE A 627 27.80 2.23 27.01
CA ILE A 627 28.90 2.88 26.27
C ILE A 627 29.14 2.15 24.92
N ALA A 628 29.22 0.84 24.91
CA ALA A 628 29.43 0.06 23.71
C ALA A 628 28.30 0.26 22.67
N LEU A 629 27.05 0.29 23.13
CA LEU A 629 25.88 0.58 22.30
C LEU A 629 25.91 2.01 21.74
N ARG A 630 26.24 3.00 22.55
CA ARG A 630 26.43 4.40 22.11
C ARG A 630 27.47 4.51 21.01
N ASP A 631 28.63 3.87 21.20
CA ASP A 631 29.73 3.94 20.24
C ASP A 631 29.36 3.22 18.92
N THR A 632 28.52 2.18 18.99
CA THR A 632 27.97 1.50 17.82
C THR A 632 26.98 2.41 17.06
N ILE A 633 26.08 3.09 17.77
CA ILE A 633 25.15 4.07 17.20
C ILE A 633 25.92 5.18 16.47
N ARG A 634 26.96 5.72 17.10
CA ARG A 634 27.78 6.78 16.50
C ARG A 634 28.45 6.32 15.20
N LYS A 635 29.02 5.10 15.16
CA LYS A 635 29.61 4.52 13.95
C LYS A 635 28.58 4.35 12.83
N LEU A 636 27.36 3.95 13.14
CA LEU A 636 26.27 3.83 12.16
C LEU A 636 25.84 5.19 11.61
N GLN A 637 25.76 6.21 12.45
CA GLN A 637 25.44 7.58 12.04
C GLN A 637 26.55 8.20 11.16
N GLU A 638 27.82 8.00 11.51
CA GLU A 638 28.97 8.48 10.73
C GLU A 638 29.19 7.70 9.43
N GLY A 639 28.90 6.40 9.41
CA GLY A 639 29.02 5.53 8.22
C GLY A 639 27.86 5.66 7.23
N GLY A 640 26.70 6.13 7.64
CA GLY A 640 25.54 6.38 6.78
C GLY A 640 25.60 7.68 5.98
N LEU A 641 26.57 8.56 6.28
CA LEU A 641 26.80 9.85 5.59
C LEU A 641 27.87 9.79 4.49
N ARG A 642 28.39 8.60 4.14
CA ARG A 642 29.34 8.41 3.03
C ARG A 642 28.76 7.60 1.88
#